data_2079f80a472262de63cc41f430a6a47c
#
_entry.id   2079f80a472262de63cc41f430a6a47c
#
_cell.length_a   1.000
_cell.length_b   1.000
_cell.length_c   1.000
_cell.angle_alpha   90.00
_cell.angle_beta   90.00
_cell.angle_gamma   90.00
#
_symmetry.space_group_name_H-M   'P 1'
#
loop_
_entity.id
_entity.type
_entity.pdbx_description
1 polymer ?
#
loop_
_entity_poly.entity_id
_entity_poly.type
_entity_poly.pdbx_seq_one_letter_code
_entity_poly.pdbx_strand_id
1 'polypeptide(L)'
;MSNVVIVESPSKAKTINKYLGEDYKVLASYGHIRDLPSKNGSVDTDDNFNMIWEVDSKSQKQIKEITAAMKGADHLYLATDPDREGEAISWHVQEVLNEKKLLDGVDVKRVVFNEITKSAILDAFKEPRELDKELVDAYLARRALDYLVGFTLSPVLWRKLPGSRSAGRVQSVALRLITERETEIEAFDPIEYWSVKAEFAKSSGQKFTANLTHLNGERLDKLALKNEQDAQNAVAQIEAGNFSVSKIEKKQSRRNPPPPFTTSTLQQEAARKLHFGAKKTMMTAQRLYEGVTLNGETTGLITYMRTDGVTIAGEAISSIRDHVNSAYGSNYVPDSPRVYKTKAKNAQEAHEAIRPTDIRRLPKDLPMLDYDQRKLYQLIWNRTAASQMEQAVLDQVAADLRPQGSSEGDNDVTLRATGSVIAFDGFLRLYHEDKDENRDGTRDDTDDKERILPPLNEGEDLSRNNILPEQHFTQPPPRFSEASLVKKLEELGIGRPSTYASIISVLQDRNYVRVENRRFFSEDRGRLVTAFLSSFFSQYVEYSFTADLEEKLDKISDGQLEWKDVLQDFWTHFKTAVDGTADLRVREVLDNLNEILGPHFFHDNGDGNPRQCPSCADGELSLKLGRHGAFIGCSRYPECRHTRPLAADGNGSDITDSGPKELGKHPELGLDITLRRGPYGFYIQLGEGEGKKKPKRSSLTKAMDPAEVNLAMALKLLELPREVGIYPETGQMVTAGIGPFGPFIKLAGTYVSLKEDDVLTIGLNRACDLLANAPKKPEPREVGIHPRTKKPVMMRWGRWGPFVQHGKIKANMPKDMKKPKGEEDDQETPSLELALTWLAAKGDKTKAKKRAPAKKKAAKKKAAKKKAAAKEVAAETEASIIQPETSVPADSQIDPQENTEQ
;
A
#
# COMPACT_ATOMS: atom_id res chain seq x y z
N MET A 1 -31.46 -22.74 -28.50
CA MET A 1 -30.40 -21.71 -28.63
C MET A 1 -29.44 -21.89 -27.47
N SER A 2 -28.15 -21.93 -27.71
CA SER A 2 -27.17 -22.12 -26.66
C SER A 2 -26.50 -20.77 -26.37
N ASN A 3 -26.79 -20.18 -25.21
CA ASN A 3 -26.26 -18.90 -24.78
C ASN A 3 -25.06 -19.10 -23.82
N VAL A 4 -23.92 -18.55 -24.17
CA VAL A 4 -22.72 -18.56 -23.32
C VAL A 4 -22.53 -17.16 -22.71
N VAL A 5 -22.34 -17.08 -21.40
CA VAL A 5 -22.10 -15.84 -20.66
C VAL A 5 -20.74 -15.91 -20.00
N ILE A 6 -19.92 -14.89 -20.19
CA ILE A 6 -18.59 -14.80 -19.56
C ILE A 6 -18.58 -13.65 -18.56
N VAL A 7 -18.18 -13.95 -17.33
CA VAL A 7 -17.94 -13.01 -16.23
C VAL A 7 -16.52 -13.14 -15.72
N GLU A 8 -16.03 -12.19 -14.91
CA GLU A 8 -14.63 -12.24 -14.43
C GLU A 8 -14.42 -13.16 -13.22
N SER A 9 -15.45 -13.45 -12.40
CA SER A 9 -15.26 -14.21 -11.17
C SER A 9 -16.19 -15.42 -11.05
N PRO A 10 -15.73 -16.52 -10.38
CA PRO A 10 -16.58 -17.70 -10.13
C PRO A 10 -17.78 -17.39 -9.25
N SER A 11 -17.67 -16.41 -8.37
CA SER A 11 -18.76 -15.97 -7.49
C SER A 11 -19.91 -15.41 -8.31
N LYS A 12 -19.60 -14.47 -9.22
CA LYS A 12 -20.57 -13.91 -10.16
C LYS A 12 -21.17 -14.99 -11.07
N ALA A 13 -20.32 -15.89 -11.61
CA ALA A 13 -20.81 -16.96 -12.47
C ALA A 13 -21.89 -17.79 -11.77
N LYS A 14 -21.65 -18.16 -10.52
CA LYS A 14 -22.61 -18.93 -9.71
C LYS A 14 -23.92 -18.19 -9.46
N THR A 15 -23.83 -16.88 -9.17
CA THR A 15 -24.99 -16.03 -8.87
C THR A 15 -25.83 -15.78 -10.12
N ILE A 16 -25.20 -15.35 -11.20
CA ILE A 16 -25.85 -14.99 -12.46
C ILE A 16 -26.50 -16.22 -13.13
N ASN A 17 -25.81 -17.38 -13.08
CA ASN A 17 -26.37 -18.60 -13.64
C ASN A 17 -27.72 -19.02 -13.01
N LYS A 18 -27.89 -18.76 -11.70
CA LYS A 18 -29.17 -19.00 -11.01
C LYS A 18 -30.29 -18.05 -11.48
N TYR A 19 -29.93 -16.82 -11.87
CA TYR A 19 -30.90 -15.83 -12.28
C TYR A 19 -31.36 -16.02 -13.73
N LEU A 20 -30.44 -16.45 -14.62
CA LEU A 20 -30.68 -16.61 -16.04
C LEU A 20 -31.32 -17.97 -16.40
N GLY A 21 -31.17 -18.99 -15.53
CA GLY A 21 -31.75 -20.31 -15.76
C GLY A 21 -30.91 -21.22 -16.67
N GLU A 22 -31.54 -22.33 -17.14
CA GLU A 22 -30.86 -23.42 -17.84
C GLU A 22 -30.49 -23.10 -19.30
N ASP A 23 -31.10 -22.10 -19.90
CA ASP A 23 -30.82 -21.65 -21.29
C ASP A 23 -29.46 -20.94 -21.44
N TYR A 24 -28.83 -20.62 -20.31
CA TYR A 24 -27.57 -19.90 -20.27
C TYR A 24 -26.48 -20.70 -19.57
N LYS A 25 -25.31 -20.74 -20.18
CA LYS A 25 -24.11 -21.31 -19.57
C LYS A 25 -23.16 -20.20 -19.13
N VAL A 26 -23.15 -19.91 -17.83
CA VAL A 26 -22.28 -18.85 -17.26
C VAL A 26 -20.94 -19.40 -16.83
N LEU A 27 -19.84 -18.82 -17.32
CA LEU A 27 -18.47 -19.20 -17.05
C LEU A 27 -17.65 -18.00 -16.57
N ALA A 28 -16.60 -18.26 -15.81
CA ALA A 28 -15.70 -17.24 -15.31
C ALA A 28 -14.36 -17.23 -16.05
N SER A 29 -13.86 -16.06 -16.43
CA SER A 29 -12.51 -15.87 -16.97
C SER A 29 -11.41 -15.89 -15.89
N TYR A 30 -11.74 -15.63 -14.64
CA TYR A 30 -10.83 -15.44 -13.50
C TYR A 30 -9.92 -14.20 -13.68
N GLY A 31 -10.50 -13.09 -14.15
CA GLY A 31 -9.82 -11.85 -14.48
C GLY A 31 -9.25 -11.86 -15.89
N HIS A 32 -8.17 -11.14 -16.12
CA HIS A 32 -7.50 -11.10 -17.44
C HIS A 32 -6.96 -12.47 -17.85
N ILE A 33 -7.27 -12.90 -19.08
CA ILE A 33 -6.85 -14.18 -19.64
C ILE A 33 -5.53 -14.09 -20.40
N ARG A 34 -5.14 -12.89 -20.85
CA ARG A 34 -3.85 -12.60 -21.49
C ARG A 34 -3.29 -11.28 -20.98
N ASP A 35 -1.99 -11.11 -21.03
CA ASP A 35 -1.29 -9.89 -20.62
C ASP A 35 -0.03 -9.70 -21.47
N LEU A 36 0.58 -8.51 -21.38
CA LEU A 36 1.87 -8.23 -22.00
C LEU A 36 2.97 -9.07 -21.31
N PRO A 37 3.80 -9.82 -22.03
CA PRO A 37 4.92 -10.53 -21.45
C PRO A 37 5.84 -9.62 -20.65
N SER A 38 6.31 -10.10 -19.50
CA SER A 38 7.24 -9.36 -18.63
C SER A 38 8.68 -9.38 -19.21
N LYS A 39 8.84 -8.93 -20.45
CA LYS A 39 10.11 -8.81 -21.19
C LYS A 39 10.12 -7.52 -21.98
N ASN A 40 11.28 -6.95 -22.27
CA ASN A 40 11.37 -5.75 -23.11
C ASN A 40 10.89 -6.04 -24.55
N GLY A 41 10.22 -5.06 -25.19
CA GLY A 41 9.72 -5.15 -26.56
C GLY A 41 8.34 -5.80 -26.69
N SER A 42 7.54 -5.89 -25.60
CA SER A 42 6.14 -6.35 -25.72
C SER A 42 5.19 -5.26 -26.19
N VAL A 43 5.61 -4.00 -26.15
CA VAL A 43 5.02 -2.86 -26.87
C VAL A 43 6.09 -2.39 -27.85
N ASP A 44 5.80 -2.46 -29.14
CA ASP A 44 6.71 -2.07 -30.21
C ASP A 44 6.50 -0.59 -30.54
N THR A 45 7.45 0.25 -30.11
CA THR A 45 7.39 1.70 -30.30
C THR A 45 7.72 2.14 -31.74
N ASP A 46 8.33 1.25 -32.52
CA ASP A 46 8.71 1.51 -33.92
C ASP A 46 7.63 1.02 -34.90
N ASP A 47 6.72 0.13 -34.45
CA ASP A 47 5.55 -0.36 -35.15
C ASP A 47 4.25 0.15 -34.51
N ASN A 48 4.09 1.46 -34.44
CA ASN A 48 2.84 2.14 -34.02
C ASN A 48 2.22 1.59 -32.72
N PHE A 49 3.08 1.31 -31.72
CA PHE A 49 2.73 0.75 -30.40
C PHE A 49 1.98 -0.58 -30.47
N ASN A 50 2.29 -1.41 -31.47
CA ASN A 50 1.75 -2.75 -31.55
C ASN A 50 2.12 -3.57 -30.30
N MET A 51 1.13 -4.29 -29.75
CA MET A 51 1.26 -5.00 -28.48
C MET A 51 1.27 -6.51 -28.68
N ILE A 52 2.27 -7.18 -28.10
CA ILE A 52 2.36 -8.63 -28.09
C ILE A 52 1.64 -9.17 -26.87
N TRP A 53 0.55 -9.90 -27.08
CA TRP A 53 -0.25 -10.50 -26.01
C TRP A 53 0.09 -11.98 -25.84
N GLU A 54 0.29 -12.40 -24.59
CA GLU A 54 0.46 -13.82 -24.24
C GLU A 54 -0.62 -14.28 -23.26
N VAL A 55 -1.18 -15.47 -23.51
CA VAL A 55 -2.13 -16.10 -22.58
C VAL A 55 -1.41 -16.53 -21.33
N ASP A 56 -1.89 -16.07 -20.16
CA ASP A 56 -1.34 -16.51 -18.86
C ASP A 56 -1.50 -18.04 -18.73
N SER A 57 -0.44 -18.68 -18.32
CA SER A 57 -0.41 -20.13 -18.08
C SER A 57 -1.47 -20.58 -17.06
N LYS A 58 -1.88 -19.71 -16.14
CA LYS A 58 -2.95 -19.99 -15.16
C LYS A 58 -4.33 -19.98 -15.79
N SER A 59 -4.52 -19.18 -16.85
CA SER A 59 -5.82 -19.00 -17.53
C SER A 59 -6.10 -20.04 -18.63
N GLN A 60 -5.13 -20.90 -18.94
CA GLN A 60 -5.29 -21.91 -20.00
C GLN A 60 -6.44 -22.89 -19.73
N LYS A 61 -6.71 -23.21 -18.46
CA LYS A 61 -7.83 -24.09 -18.09
C LYS A 61 -9.16 -23.42 -18.40
N GLN A 62 -9.32 -22.18 -17.99
CA GLN A 62 -10.52 -21.37 -18.22
C GLN A 62 -10.80 -21.17 -19.69
N ILE A 63 -9.77 -20.84 -20.49
CA ILE A 63 -9.88 -20.72 -21.94
C ILE A 63 -10.33 -22.03 -22.58
N LYS A 64 -9.84 -23.20 -22.11
CA LYS A 64 -10.33 -24.51 -22.59
C LYS A 64 -11.81 -24.73 -22.28
N GLU A 65 -12.24 -24.38 -21.07
CA GLU A 65 -13.65 -24.49 -20.65
C GLU A 65 -14.55 -23.58 -21.48
N ILE A 66 -14.15 -22.31 -21.68
CA ILE A 66 -14.84 -21.33 -22.54
C ILE A 66 -14.89 -21.83 -23.99
N THR A 67 -13.74 -22.24 -24.55
CA THR A 67 -13.65 -22.80 -25.90
C THR A 67 -14.57 -24.01 -26.10
N ALA A 68 -14.68 -24.88 -25.10
CA ALA A 68 -15.56 -26.04 -25.16
C ALA A 68 -17.05 -25.64 -25.11
N ALA A 69 -17.38 -24.59 -24.35
CA ALA A 69 -18.76 -24.09 -24.26
C ALA A 69 -19.19 -23.37 -25.55
N MET A 70 -18.26 -22.68 -26.23
CA MET A 70 -18.54 -21.97 -27.47
C MET A 70 -18.83 -22.89 -28.67
N LYS A 71 -18.56 -24.20 -28.58
CA LYS A 71 -18.86 -25.13 -29.65
C LYS A 71 -20.37 -25.31 -29.78
N GLY A 72 -20.96 -24.72 -30.83
CA GLY A 72 -22.41 -24.75 -31.07
C GLY A 72 -23.22 -23.73 -30.26
N ALA A 73 -22.55 -22.68 -29.74
CA ALA A 73 -23.21 -21.54 -29.15
C ALA A 73 -23.74 -20.59 -30.24
N ASP A 74 -24.96 -20.10 -30.06
CA ASP A 74 -25.59 -19.11 -30.94
C ASP A 74 -25.24 -17.68 -30.51
N HIS A 75 -25.09 -17.47 -29.19
CA HIS A 75 -24.83 -16.16 -28.60
C HIS A 75 -23.70 -16.24 -27.56
N LEU A 76 -22.87 -15.17 -27.54
CA LEU A 76 -21.87 -14.91 -26.51
C LEU A 76 -22.17 -13.59 -25.82
N TYR A 77 -22.48 -13.64 -24.55
CA TYR A 77 -22.65 -12.45 -23.71
C TYR A 77 -21.42 -12.21 -22.86
N LEU A 78 -20.81 -11.03 -22.97
CA LEU A 78 -19.66 -10.59 -22.21
C LEU A 78 -20.17 -9.73 -21.04
N ALA A 79 -20.27 -10.31 -19.84
CA ALA A 79 -20.93 -9.74 -18.67
C ALA A 79 -19.97 -9.46 -17.51
N THR A 80 -18.81 -8.88 -17.84
CA THR A 80 -17.76 -8.44 -16.89
C THR A 80 -18.13 -7.10 -16.24
N ASP A 81 -17.33 -6.63 -15.27
CA ASP A 81 -17.56 -5.36 -14.57
C ASP A 81 -17.76 -4.18 -15.53
N PRO A 82 -18.45 -3.12 -15.09
CA PRO A 82 -18.79 -2.00 -15.96
C PRO A 82 -17.61 -1.05 -16.26
N ASP A 83 -16.47 -1.21 -15.59
CA ASP A 83 -15.30 -0.34 -15.78
C ASP A 83 -14.45 -0.73 -17.01
N ARG A 84 -13.45 0.12 -17.34
CA ARG A 84 -12.53 -0.13 -18.46
C ARG A 84 -11.71 -1.42 -18.31
N GLU A 85 -11.48 -1.92 -17.06
CA GLU A 85 -10.83 -3.22 -16.84
C GLU A 85 -11.76 -4.37 -17.27
N GLY A 86 -13.06 -4.27 -16.93
CA GLY A 86 -14.07 -5.24 -17.37
C GLY A 86 -14.27 -5.23 -18.89
N GLU A 87 -14.28 -4.05 -19.51
CA GLU A 87 -14.36 -3.93 -20.98
C GLU A 87 -13.16 -4.60 -21.66
N ALA A 88 -11.95 -4.38 -21.12
CA ALA A 88 -10.73 -5.01 -21.62
C ALA A 88 -10.71 -6.54 -21.41
N ILE A 89 -11.24 -7.05 -20.29
CA ILE A 89 -11.40 -8.50 -20.08
C ILE A 89 -12.31 -9.09 -21.15
N SER A 90 -13.45 -8.43 -21.42
CA SER A 90 -14.38 -8.80 -22.47
C SER A 90 -13.71 -8.82 -23.84
N TRP A 91 -13.00 -7.77 -24.21
CA TRP A 91 -12.25 -7.67 -25.44
C TRP A 91 -11.18 -8.77 -25.56
N HIS A 92 -10.40 -9.04 -24.52
CA HIS A 92 -9.42 -10.12 -24.52
C HIS A 92 -10.06 -11.50 -24.73
N VAL A 93 -11.23 -11.75 -24.17
CA VAL A 93 -11.98 -13.00 -24.39
C VAL A 93 -12.42 -13.10 -25.84
N GLN A 94 -12.99 -12.04 -26.39
CA GLN A 94 -13.43 -11.99 -27.79
C GLN A 94 -12.26 -12.25 -28.76
N GLU A 95 -11.13 -11.58 -28.56
CA GLU A 95 -9.95 -11.74 -29.41
C GLU A 95 -9.40 -13.19 -29.38
N VAL A 96 -9.27 -13.80 -28.19
CA VAL A 96 -8.82 -15.20 -28.06
C VAL A 96 -9.77 -16.18 -28.75
N LEU A 97 -11.07 -15.90 -28.74
CA LEU A 97 -12.05 -16.73 -29.43
C LEU A 97 -12.04 -16.49 -30.95
N ASN A 98 -11.83 -15.25 -31.40
CA ASN A 98 -11.63 -14.89 -32.80
C ASN A 98 -10.40 -15.59 -33.41
N GLU A 99 -9.25 -15.54 -32.72
CA GLU A 99 -8.02 -16.25 -33.11
C GLU A 99 -8.26 -17.76 -33.30
N LYS A 100 -9.21 -18.33 -32.56
CA LYS A 100 -9.60 -19.75 -32.64
C LYS A 100 -10.73 -20.00 -33.65
N LYS A 101 -11.23 -18.99 -34.34
CA LYS A 101 -12.36 -19.05 -35.30
C LYS A 101 -13.62 -19.67 -34.68
N LEU A 102 -13.95 -19.26 -33.45
CA LEU A 102 -15.11 -19.75 -32.72
C LEU A 102 -16.28 -18.78 -32.68
N LEU A 103 -16.12 -17.60 -33.25
CA LEU A 103 -17.15 -16.57 -33.31
C LEU A 103 -17.78 -16.42 -34.68
N ASP A 104 -17.43 -17.26 -35.64
CA ASP A 104 -18.05 -17.25 -36.97
C ASP A 104 -19.54 -17.64 -36.86
N GLY A 105 -20.46 -16.69 -37.12
CA GLY A 105 -21.88 -16.87 -36.99
C GLY A 105 -22.47 -16.79 -35.59
N VAL A 106 -21.65 -16.41 -34.58
CA VAL A 106 -22.07 -16.18 -33.19
C VAL A 106 -22.36 -14.71 -32.99
N ASP A 107 -23.52 -14.37 -32.41
CA ASP A 107 -23.84 -13.02 -31.98
C ASP A 107 -23.13 -12.70 -30.66
N VAL A 108 -22.22 -11.71 -30.67
CA VAL A 108 -21.42 -11.30 -29.51
C VAL A 108 -21.95 -9.99 -28.97
N LYS A 109 -22.35 -9.99 -27.72
CA LYS A 109 -22.91 -8.81 -27.05
C LYS A 109 -22.28 -8.55 -25.69
N ARG A 110 -22.19 -7.30 -25.33
CA ARG A 110 -21.77 -6.81 -24.02
C ARG A 110 -22.99 -6.54 -23.14
N VAL A 111 -22.97 -7.04 -21.89
CA VAL A 111 -24.01 -6.79 -20.89
C VAL A 111 -23.37 -6.10 -19.69
N VAL A 112 -23.92 -4.98 -19.27
CA VAL A 112 -23.39 -4.14 -18.19
C VAL A 112 -24.44 -3.95 -17.11
N PHE A 113 -24.05 -4.07 -15.84
CA PHE A 113 -24.91 -3.88 -14.69
C PHE A 113 -24.11 -3.33 -13.51
N ASN A 114 -24.73 -2.44 -12.74
CA ASN A 114 -24.11 -1.79 -11.57
C ASN A 114 -24.33 -2.56 -10.27
N GLU A 115 -25.24 -3.55 -10.25
CA GLU A 115 -25.54 -4.37 -9.09
C GLU A 115 -25.87 -5.82 -9.47
N ILE A 116 -25.55 -6.77 -8.60
CA ILE A 116 -25.82 -8.19 -8.84
C ILE A 116 -27.11 -8.61 -8.10
N THR A 117 -28.21 -8.05 -8.54
CA THR A 117 -29.57 -8.45 -8.13
C THR A 117 -30.29 -9.14 -9.30
N LYS A 118 -31.32 -9.92 -9.00
CA LYS A 118 -32.07 -10.63 -10.04
C LYS A 118 -32.73 -9.69 -11.03
N SER A 119 -33.35 -8.60 -10.57
CA SER A 119 -33.96 -7.58 -11.43
C SER A 119 -32.94 -6.92 -12.33
N ALA A 120 -31.86 -6.35 -11.75
CA ALA A 120 -30.84 -5.63 -12.52
C ALA A 120 -30.17 -6.52 -13.59
N ILE A 121 -29.89 -7.79 -13.27
CA ILE A 121 -29.33 -8.73 -14.25
C ILE A 121 -30.32 -9.01 -15.38
N LEU A 122 -31.59 -9.33 -15.07
CA LEU A 122 -32.57 -9.63 -16.08
C LEU A 122 -32.90 -8.40 -16.98
N ASP A 123 -32.85 -7.20 -16.41
CA ASP A 123 -33.05 -5.97 -17.15
C ASP A 123 -31.85 -5.65 -18.06
N ALA A 124 -30.62 -5.84 -17.57
CA ALA A 124 -29.39 -5.67 -18.35
C ALA A 124 -29.34 -6.62 -19.58
N PHE A 125 -29.84 -7.84 -19.44
CA PHE A 125 -29.92 -8.79 -20.58
C PHE A 125 -30.98 -8.44 -21.63
N LYS A 126 -31.89 -7.50 -21.33
CA LYS A 126 -32.86 -6.99 -22.34
C LYS A 126 -32.26 -5.92 -23.27
N GLU A 127 -31.18 -5.24 -22.78
CA GLU A 127 -30.53 -4.13 -23.47
C GLU A 127 -29.04 -4.39 -23.64
N PRO A 128 -28.63 -5.47 -24.35
CA PRO A 128 -27.23 -5.73 -24.62
C PRO A 128 -26.66 -4.72 -25.63
N ARG A 129 -25.37 -4.37 -25.49
CA ARG A 129 -24.69 -3.47 -26.42
C ARG A 129 -23.47 -4.13 -27.10
N GLU A 130 -22.84 -3.43 -28.00
CA GLU A 130 -21.51 -3.81 -28.50
C GLU A 130 -20.42 -3.49 -27.48
N LEU A 131 -19.22 -4.04 -27.68
CA LEU A 131 -18.04 -3.63 -26.93
C LEU A 131 -17.75 -2.15 -27.22
N ASP A 132 -17.43 -1.43 -26.17
CA ASP A 132 -17.04 -0.03 -26.23
C ASP A 132 -15.55 0.06 -26.58
N LYS A 133 -15.29 0.49 -27.82
CA LYS A 133 -13.93 0.57 -28.36
C LYS A 133 -13.11 1.63 -27.63
N GLU A 134 -13.71 2.74 -27.29
CA GLU A 134 -13.07 3.87 -26.63
C GLU A 134 -12.57 3.48 -25.23
N LEU A 135 -13.35 2.71 -24.48
CA LEU A 135 -12.94 2.14 -23.19
C LEU A 135 -11.79 1.14 -23.35
N VAL A 136 -11.82 0.30 -24.40
CA VAL A 136 -10.73 -0.63 -24.72
C VAL A 136 -9.47 0.15 -25.08
N ASP A 137 -9.57 1.18 -25.91
CA ASP A 137 -8.43 2.01 -26.34
C ASP A 137 -7.79 2.74 -25.15
N ALA A 138 -8.60 3.25 -24.21
CA ALA A 138 -8.10 3.84 -22.97
C ALA A 138 -7.38 2.84 -22.06
N TYR A 139 -7.86 1.60 -21.98
CA TYR A 139 -7.15 0.52 -21.29
C TYR A 139 -5.83 0.20 -21.98
N LEU A 140 -5.82 0.07 -23.31
CA LEU A 140 -4.60 -0.21 -24.10
C LEU A 140 -3.56 0.91 -23.89
N ALA A 141 -3.99 2.17 -23.97
CA ALA A 141 -3.12 3.32 -23.72
C ALA A 141 -2.49 3.25 -22.32
N ARG A 142 -3.32 3.06 -21.28
CA ARG A 142 -2.83 2.95 -19.89
C ARG A 142 -1.86 1.78 -19.75
N ARG A 143 -2.20 0.61 -20.29
CA ARG A 143 -1.36 -0.60 -20.18
C ARG A 143 -0.02 -0.42 -20.88
N ALA A 144 0.00 0.22 -22.05
CA ALA A 144 1.21 0.58 -22.78
C ALA A 144 2.07 1.59 -22.01
N LEU A 145 1.47 2.68 -21.50
CA LEU A 145 2.18 3.69 -20.71
C LEU A 145 2.85 3.09 -19.48
N ASP A 146 2.10 2.32 -18.68
CA ASP A 146 2.64 1.70 -17.47
C ASP A 146 3.73 0.67 -17.79
N TYR A 147 3.59 -0.06 -18.92
CA TYR A 147 4.61 -0.96 -19.42
C TYR A 147 5.86 -0.20 -19.85
N LEU A 148 5.74 0.78 -20.74
CA LEU A 148 6.86 1.56 -21.28
C LEU A 148 7.64 2.26 -20.16
N VAL A 149 6.94 2.95 -19.25
CA VAL A 149 7.60 3.59 -18.09
C VAL A 149 8.31 2.55 -17.21
N GLY A 150 7.61 1.48 -16.83
CA GLY A 150 8.13 0.46 -15.93
C GLY A 150 9.35 -0.27 -16.49
N PHE A 151 9.30 -0.71 -17.75
CA PHE A 151 10.36 -1.48 -18.40
C PHE A 151 11.53 -0.62 -18.89
N THR A 152 11.34 0.69 -19.03
CA THR A 152 12.40 1.61 -19.45
C THR A 152 13.11 2.23 -18.24
N LEU A 153 12.34 2.75 -17.28
CA LEU A 153 12.88 3.48 -16.13
C LEU A 153 13.47 2.57 -15.05
N SER A 154 12.86 1.40 -14.78
CA SER A 154 13.38 0.48 -13.77
C SER A 154 14.79 -0.03 -14.09
N PRO A 155 15.16 -0.40 -15.34
CA PRO A 155 16.53 -0.73 -15.71
C PRO A 155 17.53 0.42 -15.54
N VAL A 156 17.11 1.68 -15.74
CA VAL A 156 17.95 2.85 -15.45
C VAL A 156 18.26 2.91 -13.96
N LEU A 157 17.23 2.79 -13.11
CA LEU A 157 17.40 2.71 -11.66
C LEU A 157 18.36 1.59 -11.24
N TRP A 158 18.22 0.38 -11.78
CA TRP A 158 19.08 -0.75 -11.40
C TRP A 158 20.55 -0.53 -11.77
N ARG A 159 20.81 0.17 -12.88
CA ARG A 159 22.17 0.48 -13.34
C ARG A 159 22.80 1.65 -12.58
N LYS A 160 22.01 2.69 -12.32
CA LYS A 160 22.52 3.94 -11.72
C LYS A 160 22.40 3.94 -10.20
N LEU A 161 21.42 3.23 -9.64
CA LEU A 161 21.13 3.15 -8.21
C LEU A 161 20.92 1.67 -7.77
N PRO A 162 22.00 0.87 -7.68
CA PRO A 162 21.93 -0.53 -7.25
C PRO A 162 21.20 -0.68 -5.92
N GLY A 163 20.34 -1.69 -5.82
CA GLY A 163 19.48 -1.93 -4.65
C GLY A 163 18.09 -1.32 -4.75
N SER A 164 17.85 -0.41 -5.70
CA SER A 164 16.50 0.08 -6.04
C SER A 164 15.67 -1.03 -6.67
N ARG A 165 14.32 -0.91 -6.56
CA ARG A 165 13.41 -1.94 -7.08
C ARG A 165 12.83 -1.54 -8.42
N SER A 166 11.74 -0.78 -8.44
CA SER A 166 11.08 -0.35 -9.67
C SER A 166 10.59 1.09 -9.54
N ALA A 167 10.52 1.78 -10.67
CA ALA A 167 9.76 3.00 -10.82
C ALA A 167 8.52 2.73 -11.66
N GLY A 168 7.52 3.59 -11.53
CA GLY A 168 6.30 3.54 -12.32
C GLY A 168 5.61 4.90 -12.24
N ARG A 169 4.80 5.21 -13.23
CA ARG A 169 4.20 6.52 -13.45
C ARG A 169 3.53 7.08 -12.18
N VAL A 170 2.52 6.41 -11.66
CA VAL A 170 1.76 6.89 -10.50
C VAL A 170 2.44 6.54 -9.16
N GLN A 171 3.08 5.37 -9.07
CA GLN A 171 3.73 4.94 -7.82
C GLN A 171 4.88 5.87 -7.41
N SER A 172 5.64 6.41 -8.37
CA SER A 172 6.78 7.30 -8.08
C SER A 172 6.31 8.65 -7.56
N VAL A 173 5.20 9.15 -8.09
CA VAL A 173 4.57 10.40 -7.64
C VAL A 173 3.95 10.24 -6.25
N ALA A 174 3.30 9.12 -5.96
CA ALA A 174 2.79 8.83 -4.61
C ALA A 174 3.93 8.69 -3.58
N LEU A 175 5.07 8.10 -3.99
CA LEU A 175 6.27 8.05 -3.16
C LEU A 175 6.83 9.44 -2.88
N ARG A 176 6.88 10.30 -3.90
CA ARG A 176 7.34 11.69 -3.78
C ARG A 176 6.51 12.46 -2.75
N LEU A 177 5.17 12.35 -2.76
CA LEU A 177 4.29 12.98 -1.75
C LEU A 177 4.69 12.61 -0.32
N ILE A 178 4.94 11.32 -0.07
CA ILE A 178 5.32 10.84 1.25
C ILE A 178 6.71 11.34 1.63
N THR A 179 7.66 11.35 0.70
CA THR A 179 9.04 11.77 0.95
C THR A 179 9.13 13.27 1.18
N GLU A 180 8.42 14.09 0.40
CA GLU A 180 8.35 15.55 0.62
C GLU A 180 7.75 15.88 1.98
N ARG A 181 6.70 15.14 2.41
CA ARG A 181 6.12 15.29 3.75
C ARG A 181 7.13 14.98 4.86
N GLU A 182 7.98 13.97 4.71
CA GLU A 182 9.04 13.70 5.68
C GLU A 182 10.07 14.84 5.71
N THR A 183 10.42 15.39 4.55
CA THR A 183 11.33 16.55 4.47
C THR A 183 10.71 17.80 5.12
N GLU A 184 9.40 18.04 4.91
CA GLU A 184 8.67 19.13 5.59
C GLU A 184 8.69 18.97 7.11
N ILE A 185 8.56 17.73 7.60
CA ILE A 185 8.57 17.43 9.04
C ILE A 185 9.97 17.64 9.62
N GLU A 186 11.01 17.15 8.92
CA GLU A 186 12.40 17.26 9.34
C GLU A 186 12.92 18.70 9.35
N ALA A 187 12.43 19.52 8.44
CA ALA A 187 12.78 20.93 8.34
C ALA A 187 11.92 21.84 9.23
N PHE A 188 11.00 21.29 9.99
CA PHE A 188 10.05 22.08 10.77
C PHE A 188 10.65 22.49 12.11
N ASP A 189 10.72 23.81 12.36
CA ASP A 189 11.11 24.37 13.63
C ASP A 189 9.87 24.71 14.49
N PRO A 190 9.69 24.06 15.66
CA PRO A 190 8.58 24.36 16.54
C PRO A 190 8.66 25.77 17.13
N ILE A 191 7.61 26.56 16.95
CA ILE A 191 7.48 27.89 17.54
C ILE A 191 6.65 27.76 18.82
N GLU A 192 7.19 28.26 19.92
CA GLU A 192 6.49 28.36 21.21
C GLU A 192 5.40 29.44 21.13
N TYR A 193 4.25 29.14 21.67
CA TYR A 193 3.17 30.07 21.90
C TYR A 193 2.34 29.67 23.12
N TRP A 194 1.63 30.61 23.68
CA TRP A 194 0.82 30.42 24.84
C TRP A 194 -0.66 30.76 24.58
N SER A 195 -1.53 30.10 25.31
CA SER A 195 -2.95 30.48 25.40
C SER A 195 -3.36 30.63 26.85
N VAL A 196 -4.34 31.51 27.11
CA VAL A 196 -4.85 31.68 28.44
C VAL A 196 -6.33 31.37 28.44
N LYS A 197 -6.74 30.47 29.35
CA LYS A 197 -8.13 30.10 29.61
C LYS A 197 -8.49 30.52 31.04
N ALA A 198 -9.72 30.91 31.22
CA ALA A 198 -10.23 31.19 32.57
C ALA A 198 -11.54 30.43 32.84
N GLU A 199 -11.63 29.82 34.01
CA GLU A 199 -12.87 29.19 34.51
C GLU A 199 -13.71 30.21 35.23
N PHE A 200 -14.96 30.36 34.79
CA PHE A 200 -15.96 31.22 35.41
C PHE A 200 -17.11 30.42 35.97
N ALA A 201 -17.76 30.97 36.99
CA ALA A 201 -18.96 30.42 37.57
C ALA A 201 -20.05 31.50 37.62
N LYS A 202 -21.28 31.10 37.40
CA LYS A 202 -22.47 31.92 37.66
C LYS A 202 -22.78 31.97 39.17
N SER A 203 -23.63 32.89 39.54
CA SER A 203 -24.21 32.94 40.89
C SER A 203 -24.94 31.65 41.31
N SER A 204 -25.43 30.89 40.29
CA SER A 204 -26.03 29.56 40.48
C SER A 204 -25.01 28.42 40.71
N GLY A 205 -23.71 28.70 40.68
CA GLY A 205 -22.64 27.72 40.84
C GLY A 205 -22.26 26.93 39.56
N GLN A 206 -22.94 27.16 38.41
CA GLN A 206 -22.61 26.50 37.16
C GLN A 206 -21.30 27.06 36.58
N LYS A 207 -20.35 26.18 36.26
CA LYS A 207 -19.00 26.50 35.76
C LYS A 207 -18.91 26.35 34.25
N PHE A 208 -18.08 27.22 33.64
CA PHE A 208 -17.71 27.12 32.23
C PHE A 208 -16.35 27.76 32.00
N THR A 209 -15.71 27.46 30.83
CA THR A 209 -14.40 27.98 30.48
C THR A 209 -14.51 28.97 29.33
N ALA A 210 -13.76 30.08 29.42
CA ALA A 210 -13.60 31.05 28.35
C ALA A 210 -12.13 31.17 27.94
N ASN A 211 -11.86 31.36 26.63
CA ASN A 211 -10.53 31.59 26.11
C ASN A 211 -10.28 33.09 25.95
N LEU A 212 -9.07 33.55 26.28
CA LEU A 212 -8.62 34.91 25.99
C LEU A 212 -8.60 35.13 24.46
N THR A 213 -9.27 36.18 23.99
CA THR A 213 -9.36 36.51 22.58
C THR A 213 -8.89 37.93 22.22
N HIS A 214 -8.95 38.87 23.18
CA HIS A 214 -8.44 40.23 23.00
C HIS A 214 -7.67 40.65 24.24
N LEU A 215 -6.61 41.38 24.04
CA LEU A 215 -5.76 41.94 25.07
C LEU A 215 -5.39 43.37 24.67
N ASN A 216 -5.54 44.32 25.57
CA ASN A 216 -5.33 45.73 25.29
C ASN A 216 -6.18 46.27 24.12
N GLY A 217 -7.39 45.76 23.94
CA GLY A 217 -8.28 46.10 22.82
C GLY A 217 -7.97 45.44 21.47
N GLU A 218 -6.85 44.77 21.36
CA GLU A 218 -6.43 44.09 20.11
C GLU A 218 -6.79 42.60 20.13
N ARG A 219 -7.27 42.10 19.00
CA ARG A 219 -7.54 40.67 18.83
C ARG A 219 -6.25 39.88 18.79
N LEU A 220 -6.13 38.86 19.63
CA LEU A 220 -4.99 37.97 19.66
C LEU A 220 -5.04 36.96 18.53
N ASP A 221 -3.96 36.90 17.77
CA ASP A 221 -3.68 35.79 16.88
C ASP A 221 -3.15 34.58 17.68
N LYS A 222 -3.18 33.40 17.09
CA LYS A 222 -2.74 32.15 17.74
C LYS A 222 -1.35 32.22 18.36
N LEU A 223 -0.43 32.97 17.73
CA LEU A 223 0.98 33.11 18.13
C LEU A 223 1.28 34.46 18.82
N ALA A 224 0.27 35.18 19.27
CA ALA A 224 0.45 36.52 19.86
C ALA A 224 1.20 36.50 21.20
N LEU A 225 0.91 35.51 22.06
CA LEU A 225 1.63 35.31 23.31
C LEU A 225 2.82 34.37 23.04
N LYS A 226 4.04 34.90 22.98
CA LYS A 226 5.21 34.21 22.50
C LYS A 226 6.01 33.45 23.55
N ASN A 227 5.78 33.78 24.82
CA ASN A 227 6.55 33.24 25.94
C ASN A 227 5.72 33.26 27.22
N GLU A 228 6.24 32.65 28.29
CA GLU A 228 5.61 32.60 29.58
C GLU A 228 5.34 34.00 30.17
N GLN A 229 6.24 34.97 29.98
CA GLN A 229 6.07 36.33 30.48
C GLN A 229 4.87 37.03 29.87
N ASP A 230 4.65 36.88 28.55
CA ASP A 230 3.48 37.45 27.87
C ASP A 230 2.18 36.82 28.43
N ALA A 231 2.20 35.51 28.67
CA ALA A 231 1.07 34.79 29.27
C ALA A 231 0.79 35.23 30.69
N GLN A 232 1.83 35.41 31.53
CA GLN A 232 1.69 35.90 32.88
C GLN A 232 1.19 37.35 32.96
N ASN A 233 1.63 38.21 32.05
CA ASN A 233 1.13 39.57 31.92
C ASN A 233 -0.37 39.56 31.58
N ALA A 234 -0.81 38.67 30.69
CA ALA A 234 -2.22 38.50 30.37
C ALA A 234 -3.02 37.94 31.55
N VAL A 235 -2.46 36.99 32.30
CA VAL A 235 -3.07 36.47 33.56
C VAL A 235 -3.26 37.59 34.54
N ALA A 236 -2.23 38.42 34.81
CA ALA A 236 -2.31 39.54 35.73
C ALA A 236 -3.41 40.57 35.37
N GLN A 237 -3.59 40.84 34.07
CA GLN A 237 -4.66 41.70 33.59
C GLN A 237 -6.06 41.08 33.81
N ILE A 238 -6.19 39.76 33.60
CA ILE A 238 -7.43 39.06 33.90
C ILE A 238 -7.70 39.03 35.38
N GLU A 239 -6.67 38.88 36.23
CA GLU A 239 -6.80 38.88 37.70
C GLU A 239 -7.23 40.23 38.23
N ALA A 240 -6.86 41.33 37.62
CA ALA A 240 -7.22 42.67 38.04
C ALA A 240 -8.69 43.01 37.82
N GLY A 241 -9.43 42.31 36.96
CA GLY A 241 -10.80 42.61 36.58
C GLY A 241 -11.86 41.74 37.26
N ASN A 242 -13.00 42.32 37.57
CA ASN A 242 -14.26 41.58 37.80
C ASN A 242 -15.01 41.48 36.46
N PHE A 243 -15.44 40.31 36.10
CA PHE A 243 -15.99 40.07 34.75
C PHE A 243 -17.52 39.97 34.76
N SER A 244 -18.11 40.48 33.70
CA SER A 244 -19.51 40.29 33.38
C SER A 244 -19.66 39.86 31.91
N VAL A 245 -20.81 39.34 31.54
CA VAL A 245 -21.15 39.01 30.16
C VAL A 245 -21.45 40.30 29.41
N SER A 246 -20.55 40.73 28.52
CA SER A 246 -20.70 41.97 27.76
C SER A 246 -21.59 41.80 26.52
N LYS A 247 -21.54 40.62 25.89
CA LYS A 247 -22.29 40.35 24.65
C LYS A 247 -22.58 38.86 24.50
N ILE A 248 -23.77 38.54 23.98
CA ILE A 248 -24.16 37.18 23.63
C ILE A 248 -24.51 37.10 22.16
N GLU A 249 -23.79 36.32 21.40
CA GLU A 249 -24.09 36.01 20.02
C GLU A 249 -24.73 34.62 19.91
N LYS A 250 -25.94 34.54 19.39
CA LYS A 250 -26.68 33.30 19.12
C LYS A 250 -26.75 33.12 17.61
N LYS A 251 -26.25 32.00 17.10
CA LYS A 251 -26.28 31.69 15.69
C LYS A 251 -26.73 30.25 15.47
N GLN A 252 -27.72 30.07 14.61
CA GLN A 252 -28.09 28.75 14.16
C GLN A 252 -27.20 28.31 12.97
N SER A 253 -26.50 27.18 13.11
CA SER A 253 -25.70 26.59 12.09
C SER A 253 -26.39 25.33 11.54
N ARG A 254 -26.47 25.20 10.25
CA ARG A 254 -27.07 24.05 9.57
C ARG A 254 -25.97 23.23 8.91
N ARG A 255 -25.93 21.93 9.19
CA ARG A 255 -24.99 20.99 8.57
C ARG A 255 -25.73 20.08 7.60
N ASN A 256 -25.26 20.07 6.35
CA ASN A 256 -25.82 19.18 5.32
C ASN A 256 -25.21 17.78 5.44
N PRO A 257 -25.99 16.73 5.15
CA PRO A 257 -25.43 15.40 5.07
C PRO A 257 -24.43 15.30 3.91
N PRO A 258 -23.36 14.51 4.10
CA PRO A 258 -22.39 14.27 3.05
C PRO A 258 -22.96 13.37 1.94
N PRO A 259 -22.40 13.42 0.70
CA PRO A 259 -22.83 12.57 -0.41
C PRO A 259 -22.63 11.09 -0.10
N PRO A 260 -23.28 10.18 -0.79
CA PRO A 260 -23.01 8.75 -0.71
C PRO A 260 -21.54 8.45 -1.10
N PHE A 261 -21.05 7.27 -0.79
CA PHE A 261 -19.65 6.94 -1.01
C PHE A 261 -19.25 6.81 -2.47
N THR A 262 -18.11 7.40 -2.80
CA THR A 262 -17.23 7.01 -3.88
C THR A 262 -16.20 5.99 -3.37
N THR A 263 -15.41 5.38 -4.25
CA THR A 263 -14.29 4.50 -3.85
C THR A 263 -13.31 5.20 -2.89
N SER A 264 -12.93 6.43 -3.22
CA SER A 264 -11.99 7.21 -2.42
C SER A 264 -12.55 7.51 -1.04
N THR A 265 -13.76 8.05 -0.95
CA THR A 265 -14.37 8.40 0.33
C THR A 265 -14.69 7.17 1.19
N LEU A 266 -15.03 6.02 0.57
CA LEU A 266 -15.19 4.75 1.27
C LEU A 266 -13.85 4.27 1.86
N GLN A 267 -12.75 4.33 1.11
CA GLN A 267 -11.43 3.97 1.62
C GLN A 267 -10.99 4.87 2.77
N GLN A 268 -11.25 6.19 2.67
CA GLN A 268 -10.93 7.16 3.71
C GLN A 268 -11.67 6.85 5.00
N GLU A 269 -13.01 6.72 4.94
CA GLU A 269 -13.83 6.47 6.13
C GLU A 269 -13.62 5.07 6.73
N ALA A 270 -13.40 4.06 5.89
CA ALA A 270 -13.05 2.73 6.35
C ALA A 270 -11.69 2.71 7.08
N ALA A 271 -10.71 3.50 6.61
CA ALA A 271 -9.42 3.63 7.29
C ALA A 271 -9.55 4.35 8.64
N ARG A 272 -10.37 5.41 8.72
CA ARG A 272 -10.60 6.19 9.95
C ARG A 272 -11.40 5.40 10.98
N LYS A 273 -12.58 4.89 10.59
CA LYS A 273 -13.57 4.28 11.51
C LYS A 273 -13.36 2.80 11.78
N LEU A 274 -12.95 2.05 10.77
CA LEU A 274 -12.83 0.60 10.86
C LEU A 274 -11.37 0.12 10.94
N HIS A 275 -10.43 1.04 10.74
CA HIS A 275 -9.00 0.74 10.65
C HIS A 275 -8.67 -0.27 9.54
N PHE A 276 -9.44 -0.23 8.44
CA PHE A 276 -9.20 -1.04 7.26
C PHE A 276 -8.28 -0.29 6.30
N GLY A 277 -7.16 -0.89 5.90
CA GLY A 277 -6.37 -0.36 4.81
C GLY A 277 -7.11 -0.44 3.47
N ALA A 278 -6.72 0.37 2.49
CA ALA A 278 -7.37 0.47 1.19
C ALA A 278 -7.56 -0.89 0.50
N LYS A 279 -6.53 -1.75 0.52
CA LYS A 279 -6.59 -3.11 -0.01
C LYS A 279 -7.66 -3.97 0.68
N LYS A 280 -7.71 -3.93 2.02
CA LYS A 280 -8.70 -4.69 2.81
C LYS A 280 -10.11 -4.18 2.53
N THR A 281 -10.29 -2.86 2.46
CA THR A 281 -11.55 -2.21 2.13
C THR A 281 -12.09 -2.69 0.79
N MET A 282 -11.26 -2.62 -0.26
CA MET A 282 -11.67 -3.03 -1.62
C MET A 282 -11.94 -4.54 -1.72
N MET A 283 -11.14 -5.38 -1.08
CA MET A 283 -11.40 -6.83 -1.05
C MET A 283 -12.72 -7.18 -0.35
N THR A 284 -13.06 -6.45 0.72
CA THR A 284 -14.32 -6.67 1.45
C THR A 284 -15.51 -6.14 0.66
N ALA A 285 -15.39 -4.95 0.04
CA ALA A 285 -16.39 -4.38 -0.84
C ALA A 285 -16.67 -5.29 -2.05
N GLN A 286 -15.63 -5.85 -2.68
CA GLN A 286 -15.75 -6.82 -3.78
C GLN A 286 -16.61 -8.04 -3.38
N ARG A 287 -16.41 -8.58 -2.18
CA ARG A 287 -17.21 -9.71 -1.69
C ARG A 287 -18.67 -9.33 -1.46
N LEU A 288 -18.93 -8.11 -0.96
CA LEU A 288 -20.29 -7.60 -0.78
C LEU A 288 -21.01 -7.38 -2.13
N TYR A 289 -20.28 -6.92 -3.14
CA TYR A 289 -20.79 -6.72 -4.50
C TYR A 289 -21.05 -8.04 -5.23
N GLU A 290 -20.08 -8.97 -5.25
CA GLU A 290 -20.18 -10.25 -5.98
C GLU A 290 -21.28 -11.17 -5.46
N GLY A 291 -21.69 -10.98 -4.22
CA GLY A 291 -22.82 -11.65 -3.62
C GLY A 291 -22.51 -12.48 -2.39
N VAL A 292 -23.46 -12.45 -1.49
CA VAL A 292 -23.51 -13.25 -0.25
C VAL A 292 -24.75 -14.12 -0.29
N THR A 293 -24.63 -15.36 0.23
CA THR A 293 -25.79 -16.26 0.27
C THR A 293 -26.71 -15.87 1.42
N LEU A 294 -27.93 -15.44 1.08
CA LEU A 294 -29.02 -15.09 1.98
C LEU A 294 -30.16 -16.10 1.78
N ASN A 295 -30.55 -16.82 2.82
CA ASN A 295 -31.72 -17.76 2.76
C ASN A 295 -31.69 -18.71 1.55
N GLY A 296 -30.49 -19.16 1.13
CA GLY A 296 -30.33 -20.03 -0.04
C GLY A 296 -30.15 -19.32 -1.39
N GLU A 297 -30.38 -18.02 -1.46
CA GLU A 297 -30.09 -17.21 -2.65
C GLU A 297 -28.80 -16.40 -2.45
N THR A 298 -27.99 -16.31 -3.50
CA THR A 298 -26.81 -15.45 -3.49
C THR A 298 -27.18 -14.15 -4.18
N THR A 299 -26.94 -12.99 -3.52
CA THR A 299 -27.25 -11.67 -4.06
C THR A 299 -26.17 -10.68 -3.66
N GLY A 300 -25.89 -9.71 -4.55
CA GLY A 300 -25.04 -8.56 -4.23
C GLY A 300 -25.72 -7.68 -3.19
N LEU A 301 -24.95 -7.22 -2.20
CA LEU A 301 -25.44 -6.35 -1.12
C LEU A 301 -25.17 -4.88 -1.36
N ILE A 302 -24.20 -4.55 -2.22
CA ILE A 302 -23.87 -3.18 -2.59
C ILE A 302 -23.76 -3.03 -4.11
N THR A 303 -23.87 -1.80 -4.60
CA THR A 303 -23.56 -1.43 -5.98
C THR A 303 -22.07 -1.56 -6.27
N TYR A 304 -21.67 -1.42 -7.52
CA TYR A 304 -20.28 -1.49 -7.95
C TYR A 304 -19.38 -0.54 -7.16
N MET A 305 -18.29 -1.05 -6.61
CA MET A 305 -17.49 -0.33 -5.61
C MET A 305 -16.31 0.45 -6.20
N ARG A 306 -16.05 0.38 -7.49
CA ARG A 306 -15.03 1.20 -8.17
C ARG A 306 -15.73 2.31 -8.94
N THR A 307 -16.04 3.40 -8.26
CA THR A 307 -16.76 4.54 -8.79
C THR A 307 -16.27 5.84 -8.14
N ASP A 308 -16.29 6.90 -8.90
CA ASP A 308 -16.16 8.29 -8.45
C ASP A 308 -17.50 9.05 -8.53
N GLY A 309 -18.56 8.37 -8.98
CA GLY A 309 -19.93 8.87 -8.99
C GLY A 309 -20.55 9.00 -7.59
N VAL A 310 -21.38 10.02 -7.43
CA VAL A 310 -22.18 10.26 -6.21
C VAL A 310 -23.68 10.26 -6.50
N THR A 311 -24.10 9.91 -7.71
CA THR A 311 -25.49 9.81 -8.11
C THR A 311 -26.13 8.53 -7.57
N ILE A 312 -27.40 8.57 -7.26
CA ILE A 312 -28.21 7.42 -6.85
C ILE A 312 -29.42 7.32 -7.79
N ALA A 313 -29.75 6.11 -8.20
CA ALA A 313 -30.93 5.84 -9.05
C ALA A 313 -32.22 6.33 -8.37
N GLY A 314 -33.16 6.86 -9.16
CA GLY A 314 -34.39 7.45 -8.63
C GLY A 314 -35.25 6.50 -7.79
N GLU A 315 -35.32 5.23 -8.17
CA GLU A 315 -36.04 4.19 -7.41
C GLU A 315 -35.38 3.93 -6.06
N ALA A 316 -34.04 3.91 -6.02
CA ALA A 316 -33.28 3.74 -4.79
C ALA A 316 -33.45 4.95 -3.86
N ILE A 317 -33.45 6.19 -4.39
CA ILE A 317 -33.75 7.41 -3.62
C ILE A 317 -35.14 7.30 -2.98
N SER A 318 -36.17 6.91 -3.73
CA SER A 318 -37.51 6.73 -3.20
C SER A 318 -37.55 5.71 -2.06
N SER A 319 -36.93 4.54 -2.28
CA SER A 319 -36.87 3.48 -1.27
C SER A 319 -36.10 3.91 0.02
N ILE A 320 -35.02 4.67 -0.15
CA ILE A 320 -34.24 5.22 0.99
C ILE A 320 -35.12 6.20 1.80
N ARG A 321 -35.80 7.11 1.12
CA ARG A 321 -36.65 8.12 1.75
C ARG A 321 -37.84 7.48 2.48
N ASP A 322 -38.46 6.47 1.90
CA ASP A 322 -39.55 5.69 2.52
C ASP A 322 -39.06 4.98 3.78
N HIS A 323 -37.85 4.40 3.72
CA HIS A 323 -37.21 3.77 4.87
C HIS A 323 -36.92 4.79 5.96
N VAL A 324 -36.34 5.95 5.64
CA VAL A 324 -36.07 7.02 6.60
C VAL A 324 -37.36 7.51 7.25
N ASN A 325 -38.40 7.73 6.46
CA ASN A 325 -39.72 8.15 6.99
C ASN A 325 -40.29 7.13 7.99
N SER A 326 -40.27 5.86 7.62
CA SER A 326 -40.83 4.80 8.48
C SER A 326 -40.02 4.51 9.75
N ALA A 327 -38.69 4.64 9.68
CA ALA A 327 -37.80 4.31 10.80
C ALA A 327 -37.52 5.48 11.76
N TYR A 328 -37.50 6.72 11.26
CA TYR A 328 -37.11 7.91 12.00
C TYR A 328 -38.21 8.98 12.05
N GLY A 329 -39.20 8.93 11.19
CA GLY A 329 -40.31 9.90 11.10
C GLY A 329 -40.11 10.95 10.00
N SER A 330 -41.22 11.63 9.67
CA SER A 330 -41.26 12.59 8.54
C SER A 330 -40.32 13.79 8.70
N ASN A 331 -40.02 14.18 9.96
CA ASN A 331 -39.11 15.30 10.24
C ASN A 331 -37.68 15.06 9.78
N TYR A 332 -37.29 13.77 9.56
CA TYR A 332 -35.96 13.39 9.08
C TYR A 332 -35.86 13.29 7.57
N VAL A 333 -37.00 13.48 6.84
CA VAL A 333 -37.06 13.42 5.40
C VAL A 333 -37.19 14.83 4.84
N PRO A 334 -36.23 15.35 4.07
CA PRO A 334 -36.35 16.69 3.47
C PRO A 334 -37.50 16.71 2.43
N ASP A 335 -38.10 17.88 2.16
CA ASP A 335 -39.22 18.05 1.25
C ASP A 335 -38.93 17.54 -0.16
N SER A 336 -37.67 17.73 -0.62
CA SER A 336 -37.22 17.26 -1.93
C SER A 336 -36.04 16.27 -1.79
N PRO A 337 -35.89 15.32 -2.74
CA PRO A 337 -34.71 14.46 -2.77
C PRO A 337 -33.41 15.26 -2.84
N ARG A 338 -32.38 14.82 -2.10
CA ARG A 338 -31.05 15.40 -2.16
C ARG A 338 -30.33 14.87 -3.38
N VAL A 339 -29.87 15.79 -4.23
CA VAL A 339 -29.07 15.48 -5.42
C VAL A 339 -27.65 16.01 -5.20
N TYR A 340 -26.69 15.14 -5.41
CA TYR A 340 -25.27 15.46 -5.28
C TYR A 340 -24.61 15.52 -6.65
N LYS A 341 -23.67 16.46 -6.81
CA LYS A 341 -22.87 16.58 -8.03
C LYS A 341 -21.45 16.10 -7.73
N THR A 342 -20.89 15.33 -8.64
CA THR A 342 -19.51 14.89 -8.57
C THR A 342 -18.58 16.10 -8.65
N LYS A 343 -17.61 16.18 -7.73
CA LYS A 343 -16.61 17.26 -7.72
C LYS A 343 -15.37 16.92 -8.54
N ALA A 344 -15.19 15.65 -8.87
CA ALA A 344 -14.07 15.21 -9.69
C ALA A 344 -14.20 15.86 -11.08
N LYS A 345 -13.11 16.52 -11.52
CA LYS A 345 -13.07 17.20 -12.84
C LYS A 345 -13.35 16.24 -14.00
N ASN A 346 -13.06 14.97 -13.79
CA ASN A 346 -13.11 13.89 -14.77
C ASN A 346 -13.77 12.68 -14.12
N ALA A 347 -15.07 12.80 -13.81
CA ALA A 347 -15.86 11.65 -13.37
C ALA A 347 -15.92 10.65 -14.51
N GLN A 348 -15.12 9.61 -14.41
CA GLN A 348 -15.07 8.52 -15.35
C GLN A 348 -16.36 7.72 -15.24
N GLU A 349 -17.12 7.67 -16.33
CA GLU A 349 -18.31 6.86 -16.47
C GLU A 349 -19.43 7.26 -15.47
N ALA A 350 -20.64 7.33 -15.92
CA ALA A 350 -21.82 7.68 -15.13
C ALA A 350 -22.22 6.54 -14.15
N HIS A 351 -21.24 6.02 -13.37
CA HIS A 351 -21.51 4.98 -12.39
C HIS A 351 -22.27 5.55 -11.21
N GLU A 352 -23.13 4.72 -10.68
CA GLU A 352 -23.84 5.00 -9.45
C GLU A 352 -22.89 5.01 -8.25
N ALA A 353 -23.22 5.76 -7.19
CA ALA A 353 -22.51 5.74 -5.93
C ALA A 353 -22.54 4.36 -5.27
N ILE A 354 -21.60 4.10 -4.34
CA ILE A 354 -21.59 2.89 -3.53
C ILE A 354 -22.72 2.96 -2.51
N ARG A 355 -23.73 2.13 -2.68
CA ARG A 355 -24.90 2.03 -1.81
C ARG A 355 -25.35 0.59 -1.58
N PRO A 356 -26.18 0.30 -0.58
CA PRO A 356 -26.88 -0.97 -0.48
C PRO A 356 -27.80 -1.18 -1.70
N THR A 357 -27.85 -2.40 -2.22
CA THR A 357 -28.80 -2.79 -3.30
C THR A 357 -30.25 -2.74 -2.83
N ASP A 358 -30.48 -2.93 -1.52
CA ASP A 358 -31.78 -2.80 -0.87
C ASP A 358 -31.59 -2.19 0.53
N ILE A 359 -32.04 -0.95 0.71
CA ILE A 359 -31.91 -0.21 1.97
C ILE A 359 -32.66 -0.86 3.15
N ARG A 360 -33.67 -1.68 2.86
CA ARG A 360 -34.47 -2.39 3.88
C ARG A 360 -33.69 -3.54 4.52
N ARG A 361 -32.57 -3.98 3.93
CA ARG A 361 -31.68 -4.97 4.51
C ARG A 361 -30.79 -4.33 5.55
N LEU A 362 -31.25 -4.33 6.80
CA LEU A 362 -30.50 -3.70 7.89
C LEU A 362 -29.22 -4.50 8.21
N PRO A 363 -28.12 -3.84 8.60
CA PRO A 363 -26.86 -4.53 8.94
C PRO A 363 -27.03 -5.57 10.08
N LYS A 364 -27.95 -5.32 11.01
CA LYS A 364 -28.26 -6.23 12.14
C LYS A 364 -28.95 -7.52 11.69
N ASP A 365 -29.67 -7.49 10.57
CA ASP A 365 -30.47 -8.61 10.04
C ASP A 365 -29.65 -9.52 9.09
N LEU A 366 -28.34 -9.30 9.00
CA LEU A 366 -27.40 -10.04 8.16
C LEU A 366 -26.37 -10.83 9.00
N PRO A 367 -26.80 -11.85 9.79
CA PRO A 367 -25.89 -12.58 10.69
C PRO A 367 -24.86 -13.45 9.95
N MET A 368 -25.11 -13.78 8.66
CA MET A 368 -24.20 -14.57 7.83
C MET A 368 -22.96 -13.81 7.35
N LEU A 369 -22.95 -12.48 7.45
CA LEU A 369 -21.76 -11.69 7.12
C LEU A 369 -20.66 -11.92 8.16
N ASP A 370 -19.43 -12.08 7.69
CA ASP A 370 -18.28 -12.02 8.59
C ASP A 370 -18.17 -10.65 9.26
N TYR A 371 -17.30 -10.53 10.26
CA TYR A 371 -17.15 -9.29 11.04
C TYR A 371 -16.79 -8.08 10.14
N ASP A 372 -15.84 -8.27 9.22
CA ASP A 372 -15.35 -7.20 8.35
C ASP A 372 -16.42 -6.78 7.33
N GLN A 373 -17.10 -7.76 6.71
CA GLN A 373 -18.20 -7.49 5.80
C GLN A 373 -19.35 -6.72 6.48
N ARG A 374 -19.74 -7.13 7.69
CA ARG A 374 -20.81 -6.46 8.43
C ARG A 374 -20.45 -5.02 8.78
N LYS A 375 -19.22 -4.76 9.23
CA LYS A 375 -18.75 -3.41 9.56
C LYS A 375 -18.71 -2.51 8.34
N LEU A 376 -18.19 -3.00 7.21
CA LEU A 376 -18.13 -2.22 5.99
C LEU A 376 -19.53 -1.97 5.42
N TYR A 377 -20.40 -2.98 5.41
CA TYR A 377 -21.79 -2.83 4.98
C TYR A 377 -22.55 -1.82 5.85
N GLN A 378 -22.38 -1.86 7.18
CA GLN A 378 -22.96 -0.90 8.09
C GLN A 378 -22.50 0.54 7.80
N LEU A 379 -21.22 0.71 7.50
CA LEU A 379 -20.67 2.02 7.14
C LEU A 379 -21.31 2.56 5.86
N ILE A 380 -21.41 1.72 4.81
CA ILE A 380 -22.06 2.06 3.54
C ILE A 380 -23.54 2.37 3.73
N TRP A 381 -24.24 1.51 4.47
CA TRP A 381 -25.66 1.65 4.75
C TRP A 381 -25.97 2.96 5.47
N ASN A 382 -25.22 3.25 6.56
CA ASN A 382 -25.42 4.46 7.36
C ASN A 382 -25.19 5.73 6.50
N ARG A 383 -24.12 5.75 5.70
CA ARG A 383 -23.80 6.91 4.84
C ARG A 383 -24.87 7.13 3.78
N THR A 384 -25.35 6.04 3.15
CA THR A 384 -26.39 6.10 2.12
C THR A 384 -27.71 6.62 2.70
N ALA A 385 -28.15 6.05 3.83
CA ALA A 385 -29.37 6.52 4.49
C ALA A 385 -29.26 7.99 4.91
N ALA A 386 -28.14 8.34 5.55
CA ALA A 386 -27.85 9.72 6.01
C ALA A 386 -27.87 10.72 4.85
N SER A 387 -27.40 10.33 3.65
CA SER A 387 -27.34 11.21 2.49
C SER A 387 -28.71 11.72 2.04
N GLN A 388 -29.79 11.03 2.36
CA GLN A 388 -31.17 11.41 2.02
C GLN A 388 -31.96 11.93 3.23
N MET A 389 -31.29 12.15 4.38
CA MET A 389 -31.90 12.71 5.58
C MET A 389 -31.86 14.24 5.62
N GLU A 390 -32.65 14.80 6.53
CA GLU A 390 -32.66 16.24 6.79
C GLU A 390 -31.35 16.71 7.42
N GLN A 391 -30.99 17.96 7.20
CA GLN A 391 -29.80 18.60 7.76
C GLN A 391 -29.88 18.66 9.30
N ALA A 392 -28.74 18.59 9.93
CA ALA A 392 -28.64 18.82 11.36
C ALA A 392 -28.63 20.33 11.64
N VAL A 393 -29.27 20.72 12.73
CA VAL A 393 -29.35 22.10 13.19
C VAL A 393 -28.67 22.20 14.53
N LEU A 394 -27.66 23.08 14.61
CA LEU A 394 -26.89 23.34 15.82
C LEU A 394 -27.12 24.79 16.24
N ASP A 395 -27.55 25.01 17.47
CA ASP A 395 -27.58 26.31 18.11
C ASP A 395 -26.21 26.59 18.72
N GLN A 396 -25.49 27.56 18.16
CA GLN A 396 -24.22 28.02 18.64
C GLN A 396 -24.42 29.30 19.48
N VAL A 397 -23.82 29.32 20.64
CA VAL A 397 -23.82 30.48 21.54
C VAL A 397 -22.37 30.86 21.80
N ALA A 398 -22.06 32.14 21.62
CA ALA A 398 -20.78 32.71 22.00
C ALA A 398 -21.08 33.87 22.99
N ALA A 399 -20.38 33.87 24.12
CA ALA A 399 -20.48 34.93 25.11
C ALA A 399 -19.11 35.61 25.25
N ASP A 400 -19.09 36.92 25.05
CA ASP A 400 -17.91 37.74 25.31
C ASP A 400 -17.99 38.26 26.75
N LEU A 401 -16.90 38.01 27.50
CA LEU A 401 -16.76 38.39 28.90
C LEU A 401 -15.74 39.51 28.99
N ARG A 402 -16.10 40.61 29.63
CA ARG A 402 -15.24 41.77 29.81
C ARG A 402 -15.23 42.24 31.28
N PRO A 403 -14.19 42.99 31.71
CA PRO A 403 -14.21 43.65 33.01
C PRO A 403 -15.44 44.56 33.17
N GLN A 404 -16.02 44.58 34.37
CA GLN A 404 -17.20 45.40 34.68
C GLN A 404 -16.88 46.88 34.45
N GLY A 405 -17.80 47.60 33.77
CA GLY A 405 -17.67 49.04 33.52
C GLY A 405 -16.82 49.39 32.28
N SER A 406 -16.26 48.41 31.56
CA SER A 406 -15.57 48.66 30.29
C SER A 406 -16.54 48.83 29.13
N SER A 407 -16.22 49.77 28.23
CA SER A 407 -17.00 50.08 27.00
C SER A 407 -16.39 49.42 25.76
N GLU A 408 -17.17 49.32 24.71
CA GLU A 408 -16.66 48.81 23.42
C GLU A 408 -15.61 49.83 22.87
N GLY A 409 -14.34 49.40 22.77
CA GLY A 409 -13.23 50.26 22.35
C GLY A 409 -12.21 50.61 23.45
N ASP A 410 -12.48 50.22 24.72
CA ASP A 410 -11.51 50.35 25.80
C ASP A 410 -10.36 49.31 25.59
N ASN A 411 -9.15 49.66 26.08
CA ASN A 411 -7.97 48.79 26.02
C ASN A 411 -8.06 47.60 27.02
N ASP A 412 -9.16 46.88 26.93
CA ASP A 412 -9.54 45.87 27.91
C ASP A 412 -9.31 44.43 27.41
N VAL A 413 -9.29 43.51 28.38
CA VAL A 413 -9.23 42.06 28.15
C VAL A 413 -10.61 41.55 27.76
N THR A 414 -10.70 40.75 26.69
CA THR A 414 -11.92 40.02 26.35
C THR A 414 -11.69 38.53 26.34
N LEU A 415 -12.46 37.78 27.10
CA LEU A 415 -12.49 36.30 27.03
C LEU A 415 -13.78 35.86 26.33
N ARG A 416 -13.69 34.85 25.52
CA ARG A 416 -14.82 34.30 24.76
C ARG A 416 -15.10 32.87 25.16
N ALA A 417 -16.31 32.61 25.62
CA ALA A 417 -16.85 31.29 25.84
C ALA A 417 -17.73 30.88 24.65
N THR A 418 -17.53 29.70 24.14
CA THR A 418 -18.36 29.17 23.06
C THR A 418 -19.02 27.86 23.45
N GLY A 419 -20.26 27.69 23.08
CA GLY A 419 -21.01 26.46 23.27
C GLY A 419 -21.83 26.12 22.04
N SER A 420 -22.11 24.83 21.86
CA SER A 420 -22.93 24.32 20.76
C SER A 420 -23.88 23.27 21.33
N VAL A 421 -25.15 23.35 20.96
CA VAL A 421 -26.17 22.36 21.30
C VAL A 421 -26.83 21.90 20.02
N ILE A 422 -27.01 20.59 19.87
CA ILE A 422 -27.75 20.04 18.75
C ILE A 422 -29.25 20.31 18.99
N ALA A 423 -29.81 21.25 18.25
CA ALA A 423 -31.25 21.56 18.29
C ALA A 423 -32.07 20.49 17.52
N PHE A 424 -31.52 20.00 16.43
CA PHE A 424 -32.06 18.88 15.67
C PHE A 424 -30.91 18.04 15.08
N ASP A 425 -30.88 16.75 15.41
CA ASP A 425 -29.78 15.86 15.03
C ASP A 425 -29.77 15.53 13.53
N GLY A 426 -30.94 15.49 12.85
CA GLY A 426 -31.01 15.21 11.43
C GLY A 426 -30.22 13.95 11.04
N PHE A 427 -29.38 14.08 10.02
CA PHE A 427 -28.54 12.96 9.55
C PHE A 427 -27.46 12.50 10.57
N LEU A 428 -27.09 13.35 11.53
CA LEU A 428 -26.12 13.01 12.58
C LEU A 428 -26.61 11.85 13.46
N ARG A 429 -27.91 11.57 13.48
CA ARG A 429 -28.47 10.40 14.15
C ARG A 429 -27.91 9.08 13.62
N LEU A 430 -27.50 9.03 12.36
CA LEU A 430 -26.97 7.84 11.70
C LEU A 430 -25.49 7.92 11.39
N TYR A 431 -25.00 9.11 11.08
CA TYR A 431 -23.69 9.25 10.48
C TYR A 431 -22.97 10.52 10.90
N HIS A 432 -21.78 10.32 11.49
CA HIS A 432 -20.80 11.37 11.72
C HIS A 432 -19.60 11.11 10.82
N GLU A 433 -19.11 12.12 10.12
CA GLU A 433 -17.90 12.03 9.32
C GLU A 433 -16.68 12.25 10.22
N ASP A 434 -15.69 11.32 10.16
CA ASP A 434 -14.45 11.52 10.90
C ASP A 434 -13.52 12.42 10.08
N LYS A 435 -12.79 13.30 10.76
CA LYS A 435 -11.80 14.19 10.15
C LYS A 435 -10.39 13.65 10.33
N ASP A 436 -9.51 14.02 9.42
CA ASP A 436 -8.07 13.82 9.60
C ASP A 436 -7.56 14.76 10.69
N GLU A 437 -6.45 14.40 11.33
CA GLU A 437 -5.75 15.29 12.28
C GLU A 437 -5.35 16.59 11.58
N ASN A 438 -5.53 17.71 12.28
CA ASN A 438 -5.13 19.02 11.79
C ASN A 438 -3.61 19.14 11.64
N ARG A 439 -3.17 20.23 10.98
CA ARG A 439 -1.75 20.58 10.80
C ARG A 439 -0.96 20.65 12.12
N ASP A 440 -1.62 20.91 13.21
CA ASP A 440 -1.03 21.03 14.56
C ASP A 440 -1.10 19.73 15.38
N GLY A 441 -1.47 18.60 14.74
CA GLY A 441 -1.55 17.29 15.41
C GLY A 441 -2.72 17.16 16.39
N THR A 442 -3.47 18.22 16.58
CA THR A 442 -4.71 18.18 17.32
C THR A 442 -5.81 17.65 16.41
N ARG A 443 -6.54 16.65 16.85
CA ARG A 443 -7.89 16.48 16.33
C ARG A 443 -8.62 17.77 16.72
N ASP A 444 -9.36 18.33 15.77
CA ASP A 444 -10.28 19.40 16.10
C ASP A 444 -11.24 18.86 17.17
N ASP A 445 -10.83 18.95 18.43
CA ASP A 445 -11.71 18.67 19.57
C ASP A 445 -12.85 19.71 19.65
N THR A 446 -12.85 20.65 18.68
CA THR A 446 -13.98 21.55 18.41
C THR A 446 -15.12 20.84 17.68
N ASP A 447 -14.93 19.57 17.27
CA ASP A 447 -16.01 18.75 16.77
C ASP A 447 -16.88 18.27 17.96
N ASP A 448 -17.94 18.98 18.16
CA ASP A 448 -19.26 18.49 18.55
C ASP A 448 -19.39 17.62 19.81
N LYS A 449 -18.40 17.58 20.70
CA LYS A 449 -18.75 17.35 22.09
C LYS A 449 -19.51 18.60 22.52
N GLU A 450 -20.78 18.43 22.76
CA GLU A 450 -21.68 19.42 23.32
C GLU A 450 -20.97 20.17 24.45
N ARG A 451 -20.24 21.24 24.12
CA ARG A 451 -19.83 22.22 25.13
C ARG A 451 -21.07 23.02 25.47
N ILE A 452 -21.82 22.47 26.40
CA ILE A 452 -23.03 23.13 26.86
C ILE A 452 -22.58 24.33 27.69
N LEU A 453 -22.74 25.54 27.15
CA LEU A 453 -22.67 26.73 27.95
C LEU A 453 -23.94 26.82 28.80
N PRO A 454 -23.81 27.13 30.10
CA PRO A 454 -24.99 27.44 30.90
C PRO A 454 -25.71 28.64 30.28
N PRO A 455 -27.03 28.74 30.43
CA PRO A 455 -27.76 29.92 29.97
C PRO A 455 -27.20 31.18 30.63
N LEU A 456 -26.66 32.09 29.81
CA LEU A 456 -26.06 33.35 30.22
C LEU A 456 -26.95 34.50 29.77
N ASN A 457 -26.91 35.61 30.48
CA ASN A 457 -27.59 36.87 30.12
C ASN A 457 -26.56 37.99 30.02
N GLU A 458 -26.76 38.93 29.10
CA GLU A 458 -25.95 40.12 29.02
C GLU A 458 -26.06 40.94 30.30
N GLY A 459 -24.93 41.43 30.80
CA GLY A 459 -24.84 42.15 32.09
C GLY A 459 -24.73 41.21 33.32
N GLU A 460 -24.75 39.88 33.14
CA GLU A 460 -24.62 38.93 34.26
C GLU A 460 -23.20 38.89 34.80
N ASP A 461 -23.11 39.08 36.14
CA ASP A 461 -21.85 39.04 36.87
C ASP A 461 -21.34 37.60 37.02
N LEU A 462 -20.04 37.44 36.86
CA LEU A 462 -19.38 36.13 36.88
C LEU A 462 -18.29 36.09 37.96
N SER A 463 -18.25 34.98 38.70
CA SER A 463 -17.15 34.69 39.61
C SER A 463 -16.04 33.98 38.84
N ARG A 464 -14.84 34.54 38.83
CA ARG A 464 -13.66 33.92 38.30
C ARG A 464 -13.11 32.92 39.30
N ASN A 465 -12.89 31.65 38.89
CA ASN A 465 -12.37 30.58 39.73
C ASN A 465 -10.90 30.32 39.56
N ASN A 466 -10.46 30.09 38.29
CA ASN A 466 -9.11 29.74 37.96
C ASN A 466 -8.70 30.34 36.62
N ILE A 467 -7.43 30.66 36.48
CA ILE A 467 -6.83 31.07 35.21
C ILE A 467 -5.71 30.10 34.87
N LEU A 468 -5.73 29.58 33.66
CA LEU A 468 -4.85 28.53 33.17
C LEU A 468 -4.05 29.05 31.97
N PRO A 469 -2.82 29.52 32.17
CA PRO A 469 -1.88 29.70 31.07
C PRO A 469 -1.40 28.33 30.60
N GLU A 470 -1.48 28.08 29.30
CA GLU A 470 -1.07 26.81 28.70
C GLU A 470 0.00 27.08 27.67
N GLN A 471 1.16 26.39 27.81
CA GLN A 471 2.25 26.40 26.85
C GLN A 471 1.94 25.47 25.69
N HIS A 472 2.21 25.92 24.48
CA HIS A 472 2.05 25.16 23.25
C HIS A 472 3.26 25.35 22.33
N PHE A 473 3.47 24.36 21.47
CA PHE A 473 4.41 24.46 20.37
C PHE A 473 3.67 24.17 19.07
N THR A 474 3.99 24.91 18.02
CA THR A 474 3.48 24.56 16.68
C THR A 474 3.97 23.18 16.32
N GLN A 475 3.13 22.40 15.63
CA GLN A 475 3.42 21.03 15.24
C GLN A 475 3.70 20.95 13.74
N PRO A 476 4.59 20.06 13.30
CA PRO A 476 4.80 19.82 11.87
C PRO A 476 3.53 19.26 11.22
N PRO A 477 3.40 19.36 9.89
CA PRO A 477 2.28 18.74 9.20
C PRO A 477 2.25 17.22 9.47
N PRO A 478 1.09 16.63 9.74
CA PRO A 478 1.00 15.22 10.08
C PRO A 478 1.42 14.34 8.89
N ARG A 479 2.09 13.21 9.20
CA ARG A 479 2.39 12.17 8.22
C ARG A 479 1.12 11.64 7.58
N PHE A 480 1.21 11.29 6.31
CA PHE A 480 0.08 10.69 5.62
C PHE A 480 -0.36 9.37 6.27
N SER A 481 -1.66 9.23 6.50
CA SER A 481 -2.33 7.94 6.67
C SER A 481 -2.77 7.40 5.29
N GLU A 482 -3.25 6.16 5.22
CA GLU A 482 -3.86 5.68 3.95
C GLU A 482 -5.02 6.58 3.52
N ALA A 483 -5.85 7.03 4.46
CA ALA A 483 -6.97 7.93 4.20
C ALA A 483 -6.51 9.28 3.61
N SER A 484 -5.57 9.96 4.29
CA SER A 484 -5.11 11.27 3.84
C SER A 484 -4.28 11.20 2.56
N LEU A 485 -3.56 10.08 2.31
CA LEU A 485 -2.85 9.88 1.05
C LEU A 485 -3.82 9.68 -0.13
N VAL A 486 -4.85 8.83 0.04
CA VAL A 486 -5.89 8.64 -0.99
C VAL A 486 -6.60 9.94 -1.30
N LYS A 487 -6.98 10.70 -0.24
CA LYS A 487 -7.58 12.02 -0.40
C LYS A 487 -6.67 12.96 -1.19
N LYS A 488 -5.37 13.00 -0.86
CA LYS A 488 -4.42 13.88 -1.55
C LYS A 488 -4.20 13.50 -3.01
N LEU A 489 -4.14 12.19 -3.31
CA LEU A 489 -4.04 11.70 -4.69
C LEU A 489 -5.29 12.07 -5.50
N GLU A 490 -6.49 11.92 -4.93
CA GLU A 490 -7.75 12.33 -5.54
C GLU A 490 -7.80 13.84 -5.82
N GLU A 491 -7.45 14.68 -4.83
CA GLU A 491 -7.38 16.14 -4.96
C GLU A 491 -6.45 16.59 -6.09
N LEU A 492 -5.35 15.86 -6.30
CA LEU A 492 -4.37 16.13 -7.35
C LEU A 492 -4.75 15.52 -8.70
N GLY A 493 -5.81 14.72 -8.79
CA GLY A 493 -6.18 14.00 -10.01
C GLY A 493 -5.26 12.83 -10.37
N ILE A 494 -4.47 12.32 -9.41
CA ILE A 494 -3.45 11.28 -9.59
C ILE A 494 -4.01 9.92 -9.22
N GLY A 495 -4.00 8.98 -10.17
CA GLY A 495 -4.62 7.68 -10.01
C GLY A 495 -6.14 7.72 -10.20
N ARG A 496 -6.77 6.56 -10.06
CA ARG A 496 -8.23 6.37 -10.25
C ARG A 496 -8.74 5.33 -9.23
N PRO A 497 -10.04 5.18 -9.04
CA PRO A 497 -10.64 4.22 -8.10
C PRO A 497 -10.04 2.82 -8.16
N SER A 498 -9.69 2.34 -9.34
CA SER A 498 -9.07 1.02 -9.54
C SER A 498 -7.61 0.93 -9.05
N THR A 499 -6.89 2.05 -8.89
CA THR A 499 -5.43 2.06 -8.68
C THR A 499 -4.96 2.43 -7.28
N TYR A 500 -5.74 3.18 -6.46
CA TYR A 500 -5.29 3.65 -5.14
C TYR A 500 -4.74 2.53 -4.23
N ALA A 501 -5.50 1.45 -4.09
CA ALA A 501 -5.11 0.33 -3.23
C ALA A 501 -3.84 -0.39 -3.74
N SER A 502 -3.67 -0.50 -5.07
CA SER A 502 -2.50 -1.13 -5.69
C SER A 502 -1.25 -0.28 -5.53
N ILE A 503 -1.35 1.05 -5.70
CA ILE A 503 -0.25 2.00 -5.51
C ILE A 503 0.31 1.87 -4.08
N ILE A 504 -0.56 1.98 -3.08
CA ILE A 504 -0.18 1.88 -1.66
C ILE A 504 0.49 0.52 -1.37
N SER A 505 -0.08 -0.58 -1.86
CA SER A 505 0.51 -1.91 -1.68
C SER A 505 1.90 -2.03 -2.30
N VAL A 506 2.10 -1.47 -3.52
CA VAL A 506 3.40 -1.51 -4.21
C VAL A 506 4.47 -0.74 -3.45
N LEU A 507 4.16 0.43 -2.89
CA LEU A 507 5.12 1.20 -2.10
C LEU A 507 5.63 0.41 -0.88
N GLN A 508 4.74 -0.29 -0.18
CA GLN A 508 5.08 -1.15 0.95
C GLN A 508 5.87 -2.40 0.51
N ASP A 509 5.41 -3.12 -0.54
CA ASP A 509 6.05 -4.33 -1.06
C ASP A 509 7.47 -4.06 -1.59
N ARG A 510 7.73 -2.84 -2.06
CA ARG A 510 9.07 -2.42 -2.51
C ARG A 510 9.97 -1.93 -1.38
N ASN A 511 9.46 -1.84 -0.15
CA ASN A 511 10.14 -1.24 0.99
C ASN A 511 10.61 0.18 0.68
N TYR A 512 9.75 0.98 0.05
CA TYR A 512 9.96 2.41 -0.15
C TYR A 512 9.38 3.21 1.00
N VAL A 513 8.34 2.65 1.62
CA VAL A 513 7.70 3.18 2.82
C VAL A 513 7.44 2.06 3.82
N ARG A 514 7.42 2.39 5.10
CA ARG A 514 6.91 1.55 6.17
C ARG A 514 5.67 2.21 6.77
N VAL A 515 4.86 1.43 7.45
CA VAL A 515 3.66 1.91 8.15
C VAL A 515 3.82 1.63 9.64
N GLU A 516 3.78 2.67 10.45
CA GLU A 516 3.81 2.61 11.91
C GLU A 516 2.67 3.46 12.45
N ASN A 517 1.92 2.96 13.39
CA ASN A 517 0.75 3.64 13.97
C ASN A 517 -0.20 4.20 12.89
N ARG A 518 -0.38 3.45 11.79
CA ARG A 518 -1.21 3.82 10.63
C ARG A 518 -0.73 5.05 9.86
N ARG A 519 0.53 5.46 10.01
CA ARG A 519 1.18 6.54 9.27
C ARG A 519 2.28 6.00 8.39
N PHE A 520 2.43 6.60 7.21
CA PHE A 520 3.52 6.29 6.31
C PHE A 520 4.79 7.03 6.73
N PHE A 521 5.89 6.29 6.73
CA PHE A 521 7.24 6.80 6.87
C PHE A 521 8.02 6.46 5.60
N SER A 522 8.74 7.43 5.06
CA SER A 522 9.62 7.19 3.93
C SER A 522 10.85 6.42 4.40
N GLU A 523 11.17 5.31 3.74
CA GLU A 523 12.42 4.59 3.93
C GLU A 523 13.54 5.24 3.12
N ASP A 524 14.80 5.08 3.54
CA ASP A 524 15.96 5.63 2.82
C ASP A 524 16.00 5.24 1.34
N ARG A 525 15.57 4.01 1.04
CA ARG A 525 15.44 3.56 -0.35
C ARG A 525 14.40 4.37 -1.12
N GLY A 526 13.30 4.73 -0.48
CA GLY A 526 12.28 5.61 -1.04
C GLY A 526 12.84 7.01 -1.32
N ARG A 527 13.55 7.58 -0.35
CA ARG A 527 14.20 8.90 -0.48
C ARG A 527 15.21 8.94 -1.62
N LEU A 528 16.07 7.91 -1.72
CA LEU A 528 17.05 7.80 -2.81
C LEU A 528 16.37 7.72 -4.19
N VAL A 529 15.31 6.93 -4.31
CA VAL A 529 14.57 6.80 -5.58
C VAL A 529 13.86 8.10 -5.91
N THR A 530 13.24 8.77 -4.95
CA THR A 530 12.59 10.07 -5.17
C THR A 530 13.61 11.12 -5.58
N ALA A 531 14.72 11.26 -4.85
CA ALA A 531 15.76 12.23 -5.18
C ALA A 531 16.33 11.99 -6.60
N PHE A 532 16.62 10.73 -6.95
CA PHE A 532 17.08 10.37 -8.30
C PHE A 532 16.06 10.75 -9.38
N LEU A 533 14.79 10.41 -9.18
CA LEU A 533 13.76 10.70 -10.17
C LEU A 533 13.49 12.20 -10.30
N SER A 534 13.48 12.93 -9.19
CA SER A 534 13.31 14.39 -9.20
C SER A 534 14.47 15.13 -9.86
N SER A 535 15.71 14.58 -9.77
CA SER A 535 16.89 15.21 -10.41
C SER A 535 16.98 14.91 -11.92
N PHE A 536 16.69 13.68 -12.33
CA PHE A 536 16.98 13.24 -13.70
C PHE A 536 15.73 12.98 -14.54
N PHE A 537 14.55 12.97 -13.93
CA PHE A 537 13.26 12.71 -14.55
C PHE A 537 12.16 13.61 -13.94
N SER A 538 12.51 14.87 -13.62
CA SER A 538 11.65 15.81 -12.88
C SER A 538 10.23 15.88 -13.44
N GLN A 539 10.10 16.10 -14.75
CA GLN A 539 8.82 16.19 -15.44
C GLN A 539 7.91 14.97 -15.20
N TYR A 540 8.50 13.75 -15.19
CA TYR A 540 7.73 12.48 -15.09
C TYR A 540 7.32 12.10 -13.67
N VAL A 541 7.74 12.89 -12.68
CA VAL A 541 7.33 12.79 -11.28
C VAL A 541 6.61 14.04 -10.78
N GLU A 542 6.33 15.00 -11.65
CA GLU A 542 5.49 16.16 -11.34
C GLU A 542 4.03 15.76 -11.20
N TYR A 543 3.35 16.43 -10.27
CA TYR A 543 1.94 16.17 -9.97
C TYR A 543 1.05 16.52 -11.15
N SER A 544 1.25 17.71 -11.73
CA SER A 544 0.51 18.20 -12.89
C SER A 544 0.67 17.29 -14.09
N PHE A 545 1.90 16.88 -14.43
CA PHE A 545 2.16 16.00 -15.57
C PHE A 545 1.42 14.66 -15.45
N THR A 546 1.43 14.07 -14.25
CA THR A 546 0.73 12.78 -14.03
C THR A 546 -0.79 12.96 -14.07
N ALA A 547 -1.31 14.05 -13.52
CA ALA A 547 -2.73 14.39 -13.58
C ALA A 547 -3.20 14.63 -15.02
N ASP A 548 -2.44 15.40 -15.81
CA ASP A 548 -2.75 15.69 -17.21
C ASP A 548 -2.76 14.41 -18.07
N LEU A 549 -1.84 13.48 -17.77
CA LEU A 549 -1.82 12.20 -18.47
C LEU A 549 -3.02 11.31 -18.09
N GLU A 550 -3.46 11.32 -16.83
CA GLU A 550 -4.69 10.65 -16.42
C GLU A 550 -5.93 11.30 -17.08
N GLU A 551 -5.93 12.62 -17.24
CA GLU A 551 -6.99 13.34 -17.97
C GLU A 551 -7.00 12.99 -19.47
N LYS A 552 -5.82 12.89 -20.11
CA LYS A 552 -5.73 12.40 -21.50
C LYS A 552 -6.30 10.99 -21.65
N LEU A 553 -6.04 10.10 -20.68
CA LEU A 553 -6.62 8.74 -20.66
C LEU A 553 -8.16 8.75 -20.52
N ASP A 554 -8.72 9.69 -19.76
CA ASP A 554 -10.16 9.84 -19.66
C ASP A 554 -10.76 10.38 -20.98
N LYS A 555 -10.10 11.35 -21.62
CA LYS A 555 -10.50 11.85 -22.96
C LYS A 555 -10.45 10.77 -24.04
N ILE A 556 -9.55 9.79 -23.93
CA ILE A 556 -9.58 8.61 -24.83
C ILE A 556 -10.85 7.78 -24.56
N SER A 557 -11.22 7.55 -23.29
CA SER A 557 -12.47 6.84 -22.96
C SER A 557 -13.73 7.53 -23.49
N ASP A 558 -13.69 8.86 -23.63
CA ASP A 558 -14.78 9.69 -24.18
C ASP A 558 -14.72 9.84 -25.72
N GLY A 559 -13.78 9.16 -26.38
CA GLY A 559 -13.60 9.25 -27.84
C GLY A 559 -13.06 10.60 -28.34
N GLN A 560 -12.51 11.43 -27.43
CA GLN A 560 -12.02 12.78 -27.78
C GLN A 560 -10.57 12.79 -28.26
N LEU A 561 -9.79 11.74 -27.94
CA LEU A 561 -8.38 11.61 -28.30
C LEU A 561 -8.08 10.21 -28.82
N GLU A 562 -7.22 10.14 -29.83
CA GLU A 562 -6.67 8.88 -30.33
C GLU A 562 -5.54 8.39 -29.41
N TRP A 563 -5.66 7.16 -28.91
CA TRP A 563 -4.75 6.63 -27.91
C TRP A 563 -3.28 6.48 -28.37
N LYS A 564 -3.07 6.21 -29.67
CA LYS A 564 -1.72 6.09 -30.26
C LYS A 564 -1.02 7.43 -30.35
N ASP A 565 -1.73 8.50 -30.61
CA ASP A 565 -1.19 9.85 -30.66
C ASP A 565 -0.72 10.29 -29.27
N VAL A 566 -1.51 9.97 -28.21
CA VAL A 566 -1.12 10.22 -26.83
C VAL A 566 0.15 9.42 -26.44
N LEU A 567 0.27 8.17 -26.90
CA LEU A 567 1.47 7.36 -26.68
C LEU A 567 2.68 7.91 -27.42
N GLN A 568 2.51 8.35 -28.66
CA GLN A 568 3.60 8.89 -29.49
C GLN A 568 4.16 10.18 -28.90
N ASP A 569 3.27 11.11 -28.50
CA ASP A 569 3.63 12.34 -27.82
C ASP A 569 4.45 12.06 -26.54
N PHE A 570 3.89 11.20 -25.67
CA PHE A 570 4.57 10.79 -24.45
C PHE A 570 5.92 10.13 -24.71
N TRP A 571 5.97 9.15 -25.61
CA TRP A 571 7.15 8.32 -25.84
C TRP A 571 8.32 9.12 -26.41
N THR A 572 8.05 10.03 -27.33
CA THR A 572 9.07 10.87 -27.95
C THR A 572 9.88 11.65 -26.90
N HIS A 573 9.20 12.31 -25.99
CA HIS A 573 9.81 13.08 -24.91
C HIS A 573 10.45 12.18 -23.84
N PHE A 574 9.75 11.10 -23.46
CA PHE A 574 10.24 10.17 -22.45
C PHE A 574 11.50 9.44 -22.87
N LYS A 575 11.56 8.95 -24.11
CA LYS A 575 12.74 8.32 -24.67
C LYS A 575 13.94 9.24 -24.68
N THR A 576 13.76 10.49 -25.10
CA THR A 576 14.81 11.51 -25.10
C THR A 576 15.37 11.71 -23.69
N ALA A 577 14.52 11.83 -22.67
CA ALA A 577 14.95 11.95 -21.27
C ALA A 577 15.73 10.71 -20.80
N VAL A 578 15.28 9.51 -21.16
CA VAL A 578 15.98 8.26 -20.82
C VAL A 578 17.34 8.16 -21.52
N ASP A 579 17.39 8.46 -22.82
CA ASP A 579 18.63 8.42 -23.61
C ASP A 579 19.65 9.44 -23.07
N GLY A 580 19.21 10.62 -22.62
CA GLY A 580 20.04 11.62 -21.94
C GLY A 580 20.70 11.11 -20.65
N THR A 581 20.19 10.02 -20.04
CA THR A 581 20.82 9.41 -18.87
C THR A 581 21.86 8.32 -19.21
N ALA A 582 22.04 7.99 -20.49
CA ALA A 582 22.90 6.86 -20.90
C ALA A 582 24.35 7.11 -20.46
N ASP A 583 24.88 8.31 -20.72
CA ASP A 583 26.27 8.70 -20.43
C ASP A 583 26.50 9.13 -18.98
N LEU A 584 25.42 9.30 -18.19
CA LEU A 584 25.51 9.70 -16.80
C LEU A 584 26.31 8.68 -15.98
N ARG A 585 27.40 9.11 -15.35
CA ARG A 585 28.23 8.24 -14.51
C ARG A 585 27.60 8.03 -13.15
N VAL A 586 27.78 6.83 -12.58
CA VAL A 586 27.29 6.52 -11.21
C VAL A 586 27.85 7.52 -10.19
N ARG A 587 29.05 8.04 -10.40
CA ARG A 587 29.65 9.05 -9.51
C ARG A 587 28.88 10.37 -9.53
N GLU A 588 28.50 10.86 -10.69
CA GLU A 588 27.69 12.07 -10.84
C GLU A 588 26.32 11.95 -10.17
N VAL A 589 25.72 10.77 -10.30
CA VAL A 589 24.46 10.45 -9.57
C VAL A 589 24.68 10.49 -8.06
N LEU A 590 25.79 9.91 -7.57
CA LEU A 590 26.09 9.91 -6.14
C LEU A 590 26.39 11.30 -5.60
N ASP A 591 27.13 12.11 -6.35
CA ASP A 591 27.48 13.47 -5.94
C ASP A 591 26.19 14.33 -5.83
N ASN A 592 25.29 14.24 -6.82
CA ASN A 592 23.99 14.92 -6.78
C ASN A 592 23.10 14.41 -5.61
N LEU A 593 22.98 13.10 -5.44
CA LEU A 593 22.20 12.53 -4.33
C LEU A 593 22.79 12.88 -2.97
N ASN A 594 24.12 12.97 -2.86
CA ASN A 594 24.80 13.32 -1.63
C ASN A 594 24.62 14.82 -1.27
N GLU A 595 24.42 15.68 -2.27
CA GLU A 595 24.04 17.07 -2.07
C GLU A 595 22.58 17.17 -1.57
N ILE A 596 21.64 16.58 -2.30
CA ILE A 596 20.20 16.67 -1.99
C ILE A 596 19.85 16.01 -0.65
N LEU A 597 20.40 14.84 -0.37
CA LEU A 597 20.07 14.04 0.82
C LEU A 597 21.08 14.26 1.96
N GLY A 598 22.07 15.13 1.75
CA GLY A 598 23.05 15.49 2.76
C GLY A 598 22.44 15.95 4.07
N PRO A 599 21.53 16.92 4.07
CA PRO A 599 20.85 17.38 5.29
C PRO A 599 20.14 16.27 6.07
N HIS A 600 19.56 15.28 5.36
CA HIS A 600 18.90 14.13 5.97
C HIS A 600 19.88 13.13 6.60
N PHE A 601 21.02 12.85 5.94
CA PHE A 601 21.98 11.85 6.44
C PHE A 601 22.99 12.40 7.42
N PHE A 602 23.23 13.70 7.42
CA PHE A 602 24.26 14.37 8.20
C PHE A 602 23.66 15.58 8.93
N HIS A 603 22.95 15.30 10.03
CA HIS A 603 22.36 16.35 10.86
C HIS A 603 23.44 17.17 11.54
N ASP A 604 23.30 18.49 11.49
CA ASP A 604 24.15 19.40 12.27
C ASP A 604 23.61 19.47 13.71
N ASN A 605 24.35 18.83 14.62
CA ASN A 605 24.04 18.84 16.05
C ASN A 605 24.76 19.98 16.79
N GLY A 606 25.43 20.88 16.08
CA GLY A 606 26.19 21.97 16.66
C GLY A 606 27.58 21.59 17.21
N ASP A 607 27.97 20.32 17.13
CA ASP A 607 29.24 19.81 17.72
C ASP A 607 30.40 19.72 16.70
N GLY A 608 30.27 20.32 15.51
CA GLY A 608 31.31 20.31 14.49
C GLY A 608 30.84 19.90 13.10
N ASN A 609 31.77 19.41 12.24
CA ASN A 609 31.40 18.96 10.90
C ASN A 609 30.63 17.61 10.92
N PRO A 610 29.33 17.57 10.62
CA PRO A 610 28.51 16.36 10.68
C PRO A 610 28.96 15.29 9.67
N ARG A 611 29.82 15.64 8.71
CA ARG A 611 30.42 14.71 7.75
C ARG A 611 31.78 14.20 8.17
N GLN A 612 32.34 14.62 9.30
CA GLN A 612 33.65 14.15 9.76
C GLN A 612 33.61 12.64 10.07
N CYS A 613 34.62 11.91 9.59
CA CYS A 613 34.71 10.49 9.84
C CYS A 613 35.11 10.22 11.30
N PRO A 614 34.36 9.45 12.10
CA PRO A 614 34.69 9.16 13.48
C PRO A 614 35.90 8.22 13.65
N SER A 615 36.35 7.57 12.58
CA SER A 615 37.47 6.63 12.59
C SER A 615 38.78 7.22 12.09
N CYS A 616 38.76 8.37 11.38
CA CYS A 616 39.95 9.10 10.95
C CYS A 616 39.61 10.60 10.87
N ALA A 617 40.55 11.43 11.36
CA ALA A 617 40.33 12.87 11.48
C ALA A 617 40.21 13.63 10.14
N ASP A 618 40.76 13.07 9.06
CA ASP A 618 40.90 13.76 7.76
C ASP A 618 39.91 13.30 6.70
N GLY A 619 39.05 12.33 7.02
CA GLY A 619 38.09 11.78 6.07
C GLY A 619 36.69 12.34 6.26
N GLU A 620 35.97 12.51 5.16
CA GLU A 620 34.56 12.91 5.14
C GLU A 620 33.65 11.74 4.79
N LEU A 621 32.52 11.69 5.48
CA LEU A 621 31.47 10.73 5.20
C LEU A 621 30.62 11.17 4.00
N SER A 622 30.37 10.25 3.10
CA SER A 622 29.53 10.50 1.93
C SER A 622 28.75 9.26 1.50
N LEU A 623 27.70 9.48 0.75
CA LEU A 623 26.90 8.40 0.15
C LEU A 623 27.76 7.57 -0.81
N LYS A 624 27.74 6.28 -0.65
CA LYS A 624 28.42 5.28 -1.50
C LYS A 624 27.44 4.22 -1.96
N LEU A 625 27.72 3.61 -3.10
CA LEU A 625 26.96 2.47 -3.61
C LEU A 625 27.79 1.20 -3.53
N GLY A 626 27.23 0.17 -2.91
CA GLY A 626 27.77 -1.17 -2.85
C GLY A 626 26.91 -2.18 -3.59
N ARG A 627 27.39 -3.44 -3.62
CA ARG A 627 26.66 -4.56 -4.24
C ARG A 627 25.25 -4.77 -3.66
N HIS A 628 25.02 -4.39 -2.42
CA HIS A 628 23.78 -4.62 -1.68
C HIS A 628 22.92 -3.37 -1.52
N GLY A 629 23.32 -2.24 -2.08
CA GLY A 629 22.64 -0.95 -2.02
C GLY A 629 23.55 0.18 -1.60
N ALA A 630 22.96 1.31 -1.29
CA ALA A 630 23.64 2.51 -0.82
C ALA A 630 24.00 2.40 0.67
N PHE A 631 25.09 3.05 1.08
CA PHE A 631 25.59 3.15 2.44
C PHE A 631 26.41 4.42 2.61
N ILE A 632 26.66 4.84 3.84
CA ILE A 632 27.56 5.96 4.12
C ILE A 632 28.97 5.40 4.33
N GLY A 633 29.97 6.00 3.68
CA GLY A 633 31.36 5.56 3.78
C GLY A 633 32.36 6.70 3.76
N CYS A 634 33.51 6.49 4.36
CA CYS A 634 34.60 7.46 4.42
C CYS A 634 35.23 7.72 3.05
N SER A 635 35.60 8.97 2.77
CA SER A 635 36.27 9.41 1.54
C SER A 635 37.68 8.82 1.39
N ARG A 636 38.33 8.45 2.51
CA ARG A 636 39.70 7.90 2.53
C ARG A 636 39.78 6.37 2.36
N TYR A 637 38.76 5.77 1.79
CA TYR A 637 38.87 4.34 1.42
C TYR A 637 39.95 4.16 0.33
N PRO A 638 40.91 3.20 0.44
CA PRO A 638 40.91 2.02 1.33
C PRO A 638 41.63 2.19 2.68
N GLU A 639 42.28 3.34 2.94
CA GLU A 639 43.03 3.58 4.17
C GLU A 639 42.13 3.59 5.40
N CYS A 640 41.00 4.28 5.30
CA CYS A 640 39.94 4.22 6.28
C CYS A 640 38.76 3.41 5.74
N ARG A 641 38.32 2.40 6.49
CA ARG A 641 37.23 1.49 6.11
C ARG A 641 35.93 1.74 6.87
N HIS A 642 35.81 2.93 7.46
CA HIS A 642 34.59 3.28 8.19
C HIS A 642 33.39 3.32 7.24
N THR A 643 32.35 2.60 7.61
CA THR A 643 31.06 2.56 6.88
C THR A 643 29.89 2.42 7.85
N ARG A 644 28.80 3.09 7.60
CA ARG A 644 27.54 2.90 8.32
C ARG A 644 26.37 2.68 7.34
N PRO A 645 25.27 2.03 7.75
CA PRO A 645 24.00 1.99 6.99
C PRO A 645 23.47 3.40 6.74
N LEU A 646 22.53 3.55 5.82
CA LEU A 646 21.87 4.83 5.56
C LEU A 646 21.02 5.27 6.75
N ALA A 647 20.24 4.35 7.32
CA ALA A 647 19.41 4.64 8.47
C ALA A 647 20.26 5.03 9.68
N ALA A 648 20.32 6.31 9.97
CA ALA A 648 20.54 6.77 11.33
C ALA A 648 19.14 6.80 11.95
N ASP A 649 18.78 5.75 12.72
CA ASP A 649 17.54 5.80 13.50
C ASP A 649 17.68 6.96 14.48
N GLY A 650 16.97 8.07 14.18
CA GLY A 650 16.98 9.29 15.01
C GLY A 650 16.30 9.14 16.38
N ASN A 651 16.11 7.91 16.83
CA ASN A 651 15.76 7.57 18.19
C ASN A 651 16.97 6.89 18.82
N GLY A 652 17.66 7.65 19.66
CA GLY A 652 18.87 7.26 20.39
C GLY A 652 18.79 5.91 21.06
N SER A 653 19.10 4.89 20.31
CA SER A 653 19.60 3.64 20.84
C SER A 653 20.99 3.43 20.28
N ASP A 654 21.99 3.76 21.05
CA ASP A 654 23.44 3.62 20.86
C ASP A 654 23.94 2.22 20.47
N ILE A 655 23.13 1.37 19.87
CA ILE A 655 23.48 -0.03 19.61
C ILE A 655 24.07 -0.25 18.20
N THR A 656 24.05 0.75 17.30
CA THR A 656 24.49 0.56 15.91
C THR A 656 25.78 1.25 15.52
N ASP A 657 26.24 2.27 16.24
CA ASP A 657 27.42 3.05 15.85
C ASP A 657 28.73 2.67 16.56
N SER A 658 28.66 1.89 17.64
CA SER A 658 29.87 1.51 18.43
C SER A 658 30.40 0.10 18.16
N GLY A 659 29.98 -0.57 17.08
CA GLY A 659 30.38 -1.94 16.81
C GLY A 659 29.56 -2.98 17.61
N PRO A 660 30.14 -4.17 17.90
CA PRO A 660 29.47 -5.18 18.73
C PRO A 660 29.21 -4.65 20.14
N LYS A 661 27.95 -4.60 20.59
CA LYS A 661 27.64 -4.24 21.99
C LYS A 661 28.10 -5.39 22.89
N GLU A 662 29.00 -5.13 23.78
CA GLU A 662 29.43 -6.09 24.79
C GLU A 662 28.36 -6.20 25.89
N LEU A 663 27.87 -7.43 26.11
CA LEU A 663 26.86 -7.74 27.13
C LEU A 663 27.46 -8.29 28.40
N GLY A 664 28.74 -8.70 28.33
CA GLY A 664 29.50 -9.30 29.45
C GLY A 664 30.19 -10.59 29.06
N LYS A 665 30.72 -11.34 30.05
CA LYS A 665 31.43 -12.62 29.86
C LYS A 665 30.56 -13.81 30.22
N HIS A 666 30.69 -14.90 29.47
CA HIS A 666 30.06 -16.18 29.82
C HIS A 666 30.62 -16.69 31.16
N PRO A 667 29.80 -16.99 32.15
CA PRO A 667 30.26 -17.29 33.50
C PRO A 667 31.18 -18.52 33.60
N GLU A 668 30.96 -19.54 32.77
CA GLU A 668 31.75 -20.77 32.78
C GLU A 668 32.91 -20.77 31.76
N LEU A 669 32.71 -20.12 30.60
CA LEU A 669 33.70 -20.19 29.51
C LEU A 669 34.64 -18.99 29.47
N GLY A 670 34.35 -17.92 30.21
CA GLY A 670 35.13 -16.68 30.25
C GLY A 670 35.16 -15.89 28.92
N LEU A 671 34.41 -16.34 27.91
CA LEU A 671 34.36 -15.73 26.57
C LEU A 671 33.41 -14.55 26.56
N ASP A 672 33.75 -13.54 25.80
CA ASP A 672 32.89 -12.34 25.65
C ASP A 672 31.61 -12.66 24.91
N ILE A 673 30.51 -12.14 25.40
CA ILE A 673 29.18 -12.22 24.78
C ILE A 673 28.85 -10.87 24.17
N THR A 674 28.60 -10.85 22.85
CA THR A 674 28.33 -9.62 22.11
C THR A 674 26.99 -9.69 21.39
N LEU A 675 26.24 -8.59 21.41
CA LEU A 675 25.07 -8.37 20.53
C LEU A 675 25.56 -7.74 19.24
N ARG A 676 25.20 -8.36 18.12
CA ARG A 676 25.63 -7.94 16.78
C ARG A 676 24.45 -7.88 15.83
N ARG A 677 24.55 -7.06 14.80
CA ARG A 677 23.58 -7.01 13.69
C ARG A 677 24.13 -7.74 12.48
N GLY A 678 23.32 -8.64 11.89
CA GLY A 678 23.65 -9.40 10.68
C GLY A 678 22.61 -9.19 9.56
N PRO A 679 22.82 -9.81 8.37
CA PRO A 679 21.90 -9.68 7.23
C PRO A 679 20.48 -10.15 7.52
N TYR A 680 20.27 -10.92 8.59
CA TYR A 680 18.98 -11.50 8.99
C TYR A 680 18.42 -10.91 10.29
N GLY A 681 19.01 -9.81 10.81
CA GLY A 681 18.62 -9.16 12.06
C GLY A 681 19.69 -9.26 13.17
N PHE A 682 19.29 -8.91 14.39
CA PHE A 682 20.19 -8.98 15.54
C PHE A 682 20.44 -10.41 16.00
N TYR A 683 21.65 -10.66 16.49
CA TYR A 683 22.06 -11.95 17.04
C TYR A 683 23.09 -11.80 18.16
N ILE A 684 23.07 -12.75 19.08
CA ILE A 684 24.10 -12.89 20.13
C ILE A 684 25.22 -13.76 19.59
N GLN A 685 26.47 -13.37 19.87
CA GLN A 685 27.66 -14.14 19.55
C GLN A 685 28.50 -14.40 20.80
N LEU A 686 28.99 -15.63 20.98
CA LEU A 686 29.87 -16.05 22.04
C LEU A 686 31.30 -16.15 21.49
N GLY A 687 32.19 -15.28 21.99
CA GLY A 687 33.58 -15.20 21.58
C GLY A 687 33.80 -14.85 20.12
N GLU A 688 35.04 -14.79 19.68
CA GLU A 688 35.45 -14.67 18.28
C GLU A 688 35.85 -16.07 17.71
N GLY A 689 35.71 -16.22 16.40
CA GLY A 689 36.00 -17.48 15.74
C GLY A 689 37.50 -17.72 15.62
N GLU A 690 38.00 -18.85 16.11
CA GLU A 690 39.36 -19.26 15.90
C GLU A 690 39.55 -20.10 14.63
N GLY A 691 40.27 -19.57 13.66
CA GLY A 691 40.60 -20.25 12.40
C GLY A 691 39.35 -20.59 11.56
N LYS A 692 39.06 -21.89 11.31
CA LYS A 692 37.88 -22.35 10.54
C LYS A 692 36.64 -22.62 11.37
N LYS A 693 36.68 -22.51 12.70
CA LYS A 693 35.53 -22.72 13.57
C LYS A 693 34.74 -21.43 13.72
N LYS A 694 33.46 -21.49 13.32
CA LYS A 694 32.55 -20.35 13.52
C LYS A 694 32.13 -20.25 14.99
N PRO A 695 32.03 -19.03 15.57
CA PRO A 695 31.54 -18.83 16.93
C PRO A 695 30.09 -19.26 17.07
N LYS A 696 29.67 -19.61 18.29
CA LYS A 696 28.26 -19.92 18.59
C LYS A 696 27.44 -18.64 18.48
N ARG A 697 26.29 -18.71 17.76
CA ARG A 697 25.41 -17.58 17.50
C ARG A 697 23.95 -17.99 17.71
N SER A 698 23.18 -17.08 18.27
CA SER A 698 21.73 -17.21 18.38
C SER A 698 21.03 -15.93 17.92
N SER A 699 20.04 -16.03 17.04
CA SER A 699 19.29 -14.87 16.53
C SER A 699 18.27 -14.40 17.56
N LEU A 700 17.99 -13.11 17.62
CA LEU A 700 16.85 -12.57 18.34
C LEU A 700 15.55 -12.88 17.54
N THR A 701 14.43 -13.01 18.25
CA THR A 701 13.12 -13.07 17.62
C THR A 701 12.62 -11.66 17.29
N LYS A 702 11.65 -11.54 16.39
CA LYS A 702 11.07 -10.23 16.04
C LYS A 702 10.35 -9.51 17.19
N ALA A 703 9.99 -10.26 18.24
CA ALA A 703 9.32 -9.73 19.43
C ALA A 703 10.30 -9.24 20.51
N MET A 704 11.61 -9.47 20.34
CA MET A 704 12.64 -9.06 21.31
C MET A 704 13.23 -7.71 20.88
N ASP A 705 13.15 -6.72 21.76
CA ASP A 705 13.82 -5.44 21.56
C ASP A 705 15.34 -5.58 21.80
N PRO A 706 16.19 -5.27 20.81
CA PRO A 706 17.65 -5.31 20.98
C PRO A 706 18.17 -4.41 22.11
N ALA A 707 17.45 -3.33 22.43
CA ALA A 707 17.83 -2.41 23.52
C ALA A 707 17.70 -3.05 24.91
N GLU A 708 16.71 -3.92 25.10
CA GLU A 708 16.42 -4.60 26.34
C GLU A 708 17.26 -5.87 26.57
N VAL A 709 18.05 -6.29 25.57
CA VAL A 709 18.88 -7.50 25.70
C VAL A 709 20.01 -7.28 26.67
N ASN A 710 19.96 -8.02 27.76
CA ASN A 710 20.99 -8.08 28.81
C ASN A 710 21.74 -9.42 28.81
N LEU A 711 22.76 -9.54 29.67
CA LEU A 711 23.60 -10.75 29.79
C LEU A 711 22.75 -12.00 30.12
N ALA A 712 21.78 -11.89 31.03
CA ALA A 712 20.94 -13.02 31.43
C ALA A 712 20.09 -13.56 30.28
N MET A 713 19.52 -12.66 29.46
CA MET A 713 18.75 -13.04 28.25
C MET A 713 19.69 -13.62 27.18
N ALA A 714 20.89 -13.05 27.01
CA ALA A 714 21.88 -13.52 26.05
C ALA A 714 22.36 -14.94 26.34
N LEU A 715 22.56 -15.28 27.61
CA LEU A 715 22.91 -16.64 28.05
C LEU A 715 21.79 -17.64 27.70
N LYS A 716 20.53 -17.31 28.01
CA LYS A 716 19.37 -18.15 27.65
C LYS A 716 19.22 -18.33 26.11
N LEU A 717 19.49 -17.29 25.33
CA LEU A 717 19.48 -17.37 23.86
C LEU A 717 20.60 -18.26 23.34
N LEU A 718 21.75 -18.25 23.97
CA LEU A 718 22.90 -19.11 23.62
C LEU A 718 22.69 -20.58 24.01
N GLU A 719 21.82 -20.86 24.97
CA GLU A 719 21.46 -22.24 25.35
C GLU A 719 20.54 -22.93 24.32
N LEU A 720 19.91 -22.14 23.42
CA LEU A 720 19.03 -22.69 22.39
C LEU A 720 19.81 -23.57 21.37
N PRO A 721 19.23 -24.72 20.97
CA PRO A 721 17.93 -25.25 21.36
C PRO A 721 17.95 -25.87 22.77
N ARG A 722 17.00 -25.46 23.63
CA ARG A 722 16.84 -25.97 24.99
C ARG A 722 15.89 -27.16 25.07
N GLU A 723 16.07 -28.01 26.07
CA GLU A 723 15.14 -29.08 26.41
C GLU A 723 13.95 -28.54 27.20
N VAL A 724 12.73 -28.89 26.76
CA VAL A 724 11.47 -28.45 27.41
C VAL A 724 10.97 -29.53 28.39
N GLY A 725 11.14 -30.80 28.01
CA GLY A 725 10.74 -31.96 28.82
C GLY A 725 10.37 -33.16 27.96
N ILE A 726 10.04 -34.28 28.61
CA ILE A 726 9.69 -35.53 27.94
C ILE A 726 8.20 -35.53 27.58
N TYR A 727 7.89 -35.79 26.31
CA TYR A 727 6.51 -35.87 25.82
C TYR A 727 5.85 -37.14 26.38
N PRO A 728 4.74 -37.01 27.12
CA PRO A 728 4.19 -38.16 27.89
C PRO A 728 3.78 -39.34 27.02
N GLU A 729 3.27 -39.12 25.80
CA GLU A 729 2.75 -40.22 24.96
C GLU A 729 3.86 -41.05 24.28
N THR A 730 5.02 -40.43 23.99
CA THR A 730 6.07 -41.12 23.21
C THR A 730 7.37 -41.31 23.95
N GLY A 731 7.53 -40.75 25.15
CA GLY A 731 8.76 -40.78 25.93
C GLY A 731 9.92 -40.03 25.30
N GLN A 732 9.70 -39.18 24.28
CA GLN A 732 10.74 -38.47 23.56
C GLN A 732 10.90 -37.04 24.05
N MET A 733 12.13 -36.50 23.94
CA MET A 733 12.45 -35.17 24.38
C MET A 733 11.88 -34.09 23.44
N VAL A 734 11.14 -33.13 24.00
CA VAL A 734 10.68 -31.92 23.32
C VAL A 734 11.77 -30.85 23.46
N THR A 735 12.18 -30.23 22.36
CA THR A 735 13.16 -29.15 22.37
C THR A 735 12.55 -27.87 21.79
N ALA A 736 12.93 -26.71 22.35
CA ALA A 736 12.55 -25.38 21.83
C ALA A 736 13.79 -24.67 21.26
N GLY A 737 13.63 -23.98 20.15
CA GLY A 737 14.73 -23.30 19.47
C GLY A 737 14.28 -22.24 18.47
N ILE A 738 15.24 -21.50 17.90
CA ILE A 738 15.02 -20.50 16.85
C ILE A 738 15.63 -21.02 15.54
N GLY A 739 14.85 -21.03 14.49
CA GLY A 739 15.26 -21.48 13.15
C GLY A 739 15.08 -20.41 12.08
N PRO A 740 15.40 -20.72 10.81
CA PRO A 740 15.26 -19.77 9.70
C PRO A 740 13.84 -19.22 9.48
N PHE A 741 12.83 -19.89 10.05
CA PHE A 741 11.42 -19.51 9.97
C PHE A 741 10.85 -18.96 11.28
N GLY A 742 11.71 -18.67 12.26
CA GLY A 742 11.35 -18.17 13.58
C GLY A 742 11.41 -19.22 14.69
N PRO A 743 10.85 -18.92 15.88
CA PRO A 743 10.86 -19.80 17.03
C PRO A 743 9.98 -21.04 16.80
N PHE A 744 10.42 -22.18 17.35
CA PHE A 744 9.75 -23.47 17.17
C PHE A 744 9.94 -24.39 18.38
N ILE A 745 9.03 -25.37 18.51
CA ILE A 745 9.23 -26.58 19.29
C ILE A 745 9.41 -27.76 18.35
N LYS A 746 10.18 -28.77 18.79
CA LYS A 746 10.51 -29.94 17.99
C LYS A 746 10.33 -31.21 18.82
N LEU A 747 9.63 -32.21 18.22
CA LEU A 747 9.49 -33.56 18.73
C LEU A 747 9.74 -34.56 17.60
N ALA A 748 10.69 -35.47 17.73
CA ALA A 748 10.95 -36.56 16.77
C ALA A 748 11.05 -36.13 15.29
N GLY A 749 11.54 -34.91 15.01
CA GLY A 749 11.64 -34.38 13.65
C GLY A 749 10.40 -33.61 13.15
N THR A 750 9.35 -33.53 13.93
CA THR A 750 8.19 -32.64 13.71
C THR A 750 8.51 -31.29 14.32
N TYR A 751 8.28 -30.20 13.54
CA TYR A 751 8.50 -28.83 13.96
C TYR A 751 7.15 -28.11 14.02
N VAL A 752 6.87 -27.44 15.13
CA VAL A 752 5.70 -26.58 15.33
C VAL A 752 6.19 -25.17 15.62
N SER A 753 5.76 -24.21 14.83
CA SER A 753 6.12 -22.80 15.01
C SER A 753 5.40 -22.19 16.19
N LEU A 754 6.14 -21.45 17.01
CA LEU A 754 5.60 -20.64 18.09
C LEU A 754 5.21 -19.26 17.52
N LYS A 755 3.92 -18.95 17.53
CA LYS A 755 3.39 -17.67 17.02
C LYS A 755 3.24 -16.62 18.11
N GLU A 756 2.76 -17.05 19.25
CA GLU A 756 2.39 -16.20 20.41
C GLU A 756 3.15 -16.57 21.67
N ASP A 757 3.76 -17.77 21.71
CA ASP A 757 4.48 -18.27 22.88
C ASP A 757 5.99 -17.92 22.80
N ASP A 758 6.57 -17.56 23.92
CA ASP A 758 8.01 -17.25 24.02
C ASP A 758 8.84 -18.53 24.07
N VAL A 759 9.83 -18.63 23.19
CA VAL A 759 10.76 -19.78 23.07
C VAL A 759 11.62 -20.00 24.32
N LEU A 760 11.90 -18.94 25.08
CA LEU A 760 12.73 -19.00 26.30
C LEU A 760 11.95 -19.51 27.52
N THR A 761 10.63 -19.33 27.54
CA THR A 761 9.82 -19.60 28.73
C THR A 761 8.76 -20.69 28.54
N ILE A 762 8.50 -21.13 27.29
CA ILE A 762 7.48 -22.18 27.04
C ILE A 762 7.74 -23.41 27.89
N GLY A 763 6.70 -23.84 28.62
CA GLY A 763 6.70 -25.05 29.45
C GLY A 763 6.18 -26.28 28.71
N LEU A 764 6.41 -27.47 29.32
CA LEU A 764 6.05 -28.77 28.73
C LEU A 764 4.55 -28.89 28.43
N ASN A 765 3.67 -28.47 29.33
CA ASN A 765 2.22 -28.61 29.13
C ASN A 765 1.76 -27.88 27.89
N ARG A 766 2.18 -26.61 27.73
CA ARG A 766 1.86 -25.80 26.55
C ARG A 766 2.48 -26.37 25.28
N ALA A 767 3.70 -26.87 25.36
CA ALA A 767 4.36 -27.53 24.24
C ALA A 767 3.60 -28.82 23.81
N CYS A 768 3.09 -29.61 24.78
CA CYS A 768 2.27 -30.76 24.50
C CYS A 768 0.95 -30.38 23.79
N ASP A 769 0.25 -29.35 24.25
CA ASP A 769 -0.96 -28.86 23.60
C ASP A 769 -0.70 -28.45 22.15
N LEU A 770 0.37 -27.70 21.88
CA LEU A 770 0.72 -27.29 20.54
C LEU A 770 1.11 -28.47 19.64
N LEU A 771 1.76 -29.49 20.18
CA LEU A 771 2.14 -30.72 19.45
C LEU A 771 0.93 -31.60 19.16
N ALA A 772 0.00 -31.71 20.10
CA ALA A 772 -1.24 -32.51 19.95
C ALA A 772 -2.16 -31.90 18.88
N ASN A 773 -2.25 -30.57 18.84
CA ASN A 773 -3.04 -29.81 17.86
C ASN A 773 -2.29 -29.55 16.54
N ALA A 774 -1.04 -29.99 16.39
CA ALA A 774 -0.30 -29.84 15.16
C ALA A 774 -0.88 -30.73 14.04
N PRO A 775 -1.03 -30.25 12.81
CA PRO A 775 -1.48 -31.09 11.70
C PRO A 775 -0.51 -32.26 11.52
N LYS A 776 -0.98 -33.47 11.83
CA LYS A 776 -0.20 -34.69 11.68
C LYS A 776 -0.03 -34.95 10.18
N LYS A 777 1.23 -35.16 9.75
CA LYS A 777 1.47 -35.63 8.39
C LYS A 777 1.06 -37.10 8.29
N PRO A 778 0.32 -37.48 7.22
CA PRO A 778 0.00 -38.88 7.02
C PRO A 778 1.23 -39.77 6.98
N GLU A 779 1.13 -40.99 7.50
CA GLU A 779 2.24 -41.93 7.47
C GLU A 779 2.63 -42.34 6.06
N PRO A 780 3.93 -42.61 5.80
CA PRO A 780 4.39 -43.10 4.50
C PRO A 780 3.71 -44.41 4.15
N ARG A 781 3.05 -44.50 2.99
CA ARG A 781 2.39 -45.70 2.46
C ARG A 781 3.26 -46.40 1.44
N GLU A 782 3.32 -47.72 1.47
CA GLU A 782 4.01 -48.50 0.47
C GLU A 782 3.14 -48.63 -0.79
N VAL A 783 3.70 -48.27 -1.94
CA VAL A 783 3.05 -48.38 -3.25
C VAL A 783 3.27 -49.75 -3.88
N GLY A 784 4.42 -50.37 -3.58
CA GLY A 784 4.81 -51.70 -4.04
C GLY A 784 6.33 -51.80 -4.25
N ILE A 785 6.77 -52.93 -4.73
CA ILE A 785 8.19 -53.24 -4.93
C ILE A 785 8.63 -52.94 -6.38
N HIS A 786 9.64 -52.13 -6.54
CA HIS A 786 10.18 -51.78 -7.86
C HIS A 786 10.72 -53.02 -8.60
N PRO A 787 10.23 -53.39 -9.81
CA PRO A 787 10.49 -54.68 -10.46
C PRO A 787 11.96 -54.95 -10.71
N ARG A 788 12.76 -53.92 -11.04
CA ARG A 788 14.18 -54.05 -11.35
C ARG A 788 15.11 -54.01 -10.16
N THR A 789 14.85 -53.15 -9.18
CA THR A 789 15.75 -52.93 -8.03
C THR A 789 15.39 -53.74 -6.79
N LYS A 790 14.20 -54.33 -6.77
CA LYS A 790 13.62 -55.12 -5.66
C LYS A 790 13.52 -54.32 -4.32
N LYS A 791 13.49 -52.97 -4.41
CA LYS A 791 13.35 -52.08 -3.27
C LYS A 791 11.97 -51.45 -3.26
N PRO A 792 11.41 -51.11 -2.09
CA PRO A 792 10.07 -50.54 -1.97
C PRO A 792 9.97 -49.13 -2.63
N VAL A 793 8.86 -48.86 -3.26
CA VAL A 793 8.42 -47.54 -3.71
C VAL A 793 7.44 -47.04 -2.67
N MET A 794 7.73 -45.88 -2.06
CA MET A 794 6.93 -45.32 -0.99
C MET A 794 6.24 -44.02 -1.45
N MET A 795 4.95 -43.87 -1.08
CA MET A 795 4.25 -42.60 -1.12
C MET A 795 4.53 -41.82 0.18
N ARG A 796 4.90 -40.55 0.06
CA ARG A 796 5.22 -39.67 1.18
C ARG A 796 4.64 -38.28 0.93
N TRP A 797 4.51 -37.49 2.00
CA TRP A 797 3.98 -36.13 1.93
C TRP A 797 5.12 -35.12 2.12
N GLY A 798 5.19 -34.15 1.24
CA GLY A 798 6.18 -33.07 1.22
C GLY A 798 5.54 -31.68 1.19
N ARG A 799 6.35 -30.61 1.15
CA ARG A 799 5.89 -29.22 1.07
C ARG A 799 4.92 -28.95 -0.08
N TRP A 800 5.02 -29.74 -1.15
CA TRP A 800 4.22 -29.61 -2.39
C TRP A 800 3.13 -30.68 -2.51
N GLY A 801 2.75 -31.31 -1.40
CA GLY A 801 1.77 -32.40 -1.34
C GLY A 801 2.41 -33.77 -1.51
N PRO A 802 1.59 -34.83 -1.79
CA PRO A 802 2.05 -36.21 -1.89
C PRO A 802 3.02 -36.40 -3.06
N PHE A 803 4.03 -37.28 -2.84
CA PHE A 803 5.02 -37.67 -3.83
C PHE A 803 5.43 -39.12 -3.65
N VAL A 804 5.82 -39.77 -4.73
CA VAL A 804 6.38 -41.11 -4.69
C VAL A 804 7.91 -41.06 -4.65
N GLN A 805 8.52 -41.95 -3.86
CA GLN A 805 9.96 -42.01 -3.65
C GLN A 805 10.49 -43.43 -3.87
N HIS A 806 11.53 -43.55 -4.65
CA HIS A 806 12.33 -44.79 -4.77
C HIS A 806 13.81 -44.46 -4.62
N GLY A 807 14.43 -44.93 -3.56
CA GLY A 807 15.79 -44.55 -3.19
C GLY A 807 16.00 -43.03 -3.07
N LYS A 808 16.87 -42.44 -3.90
CA LYS A 808 17.13 -40.98 -3.95
C LYS A 808 16.21 -40.23 -4.91
N ILE A 809 15.42 -40.90 -5.72
CA ILE A 809 14.55 -40.31 -6.74
C ILE A 809 13.19 -40.03 -6.11
N LYS A 810 12.70 -38.80 -6.26
CA LYS A 810 11.39 -38.34 -5.79
C LYS A 810 10.61 -37.76 -6.97
N ALA A 811 9.37 -38.18 -7.16
CA ALA A 811 8.46 -37.63 -8.15
C ALA A 811 7.15 -37.20 -7.51
N ASN A 812 6.78 -35.92 -7.68
CA ASN A 812 5.52 -35.41 -7.15
C ASN A 812 4.34 -36.03 -7.89
N MET A 813 3.28 -36.32 -7.17
CA MET A 813 2.01 -36.72 -7.75
C MET A 813 1.44 -35.57 -8.62
N PRO A 814 0.80 -35.84 -9.77
CA PRO A 814 0.09 -34.85 -10.57
C PRO A 814 -0.97 -34.08 -9.78
N LYS A 815 -1.28 -32.83 -10.16
CA LYS A 815 -2.20 -31.97 -9.39
C LYS A 815 -3.64 -32.47 -9.39
N ASP A 816 -4.06 -33.06 -10.47
CA ASP A 816 -5.37 -33.65 -10.70
C ASP A 816 -5.65 -34.92 -9.86
N MET A 817 -4.60 -35.54 -9.32
CA MET A 817 -4.67 -36.73 -8.47
C MET A 817 -4.44 -36.42 -6.98
N LYS A 818 -4.28 -35.16 -6.61
CA LYS A 818 -4.07 -34.73 -5.22
C LYS A 818 -5.37 -34.29 -4.59
N LYS A 819 -5.67 -34.77 -3.40
CA LYS A 819 -6.75 -34.26 -2.56
C LYS A 819 -6.43 -32.87 -2.00
N PRO A 820 -7.42 -32.04 -1.67
CA PRO A 820 -7.23 -30.76 -1.00
C PRO A 820 -6.43 -30.88 0.30
N LYS A 821 -5.84 -29.79 0.74
CA LYS A 821 -5.13 -29.73 2.01
C LYS A 821 -6.13 -29.83 3.17
N GLY A 822 -5.95 -30.83 4.02
CA GLY A 822 -6.88 -31.17 5.12
C GLY A 822 -7.58 -32.52 4.93
N GLU A 823 -7.60 -33.05 3.70
CA GLU A 823 -8.12 -34.41 3.35
C GLU A 823 -6.98 -35.37 2.98
N GLU A 824 -5.79 -35.13 3.54
CA GLU A 824 -4.57 -35.86 3.18
C GLU A 824 -4.63 -37.34 3.60
N ASP A 825 -5.43 -37.68 4.60
CA ASP A 825 -5.62 -39.06 5.07
C ASP A 825 -6.45 -39.88 4.06
N ASP A 826 -7.32 -39.23 3.28
CA ASP A 826 -8.14 -39.88 2.24
C ASP A 826 -7.44 -39.93 0.87
N GLN A 827 -6.18 -39.53 0.80
CA GLN A 827 -5.42 -39.60 -0.44
C GLN A 827 -5.19 -41.02 -0.89
N GLU A 828 -5.68 -41.37 -2.08
CA GLU A 828 -5.47 -42.69 -2.66
C GLU A 828 -4.00 -42.95 -2.98
N THR A 829 -3.56 -44.20 -2.73
CA THR A 829 -2.24 -44.66 -3.10
C THR A 829 -2.22 -44.97 -4.60
N PRO A 830 -1.31 -44.33 -5.40
CA PRO A 830 -1.26 -44.60 -6.84
C PRO A 830 -0.86 -46.05 -7.13
N SER A 831 -1.30 -46.59 -8.27
CA SER A 831 -0.83 -47.88 -8.73
C SER A 831 0.68 -47.90 -8.93
N LEU A 832 1.31 -49.08 -8.74
CA LEU A 832 2.78 -49.18 -8.91
C LEU A 832 3.23 -48.75 -10.31
N GLU A 833 2.43 -49.06 -11.36
CA GLU A 833 2.74 -48.70 -12.75
C GLU A 833 2.79 -47.17 -12.95
N LEU A 834 1.81 -46.44 -12.40
CA LEU A 834 1.77 -44.98 -12.43
C LEU A 834 2.94 -44.37 -11.67
N ALA A 835 3.23 -44.90 -10.48
CA ALA A 835 4.36 -44.43 -9.67
C ALA A 835 5.71 -44.63 -10.39
N LEU A 836 5.90 -45.78 -11.06
CA LEU A 836 7.12 -46.06 -11.87
C LEU A 836 7.23 -45.11 -13.06
N THR A 837 6.13 -44.78 -13.73
CA THR A 837 6.11 -43.83 -14.84
C THR A 837 6.57 -42.45 -14.39
N TRP A 838 6.08 -41.95 -13.23
CA TRP A 838 6.51 -40.65 -12.69
C TRP A 838 7.97 -40.64 -12.25
N LEU A 839 8.44 -41.75 -11.65
CA LEU A 839 9.84 -41.89 -11.25
C LEU A 839 10.78 -41.95 -12.46
N ALA A 840 10.40 -42.65 -13.54
CA ALA A 840 11.18 -42.75 -14.80
C ALA A 840 11.28 -41.35 -15.46
N ALA A 841 10.19 -40.63 -15.61
CA ALA A 841 10.16 -39.28 -16.16
C ALA A 841 11.12 -38.30 -15.43
N LYS A 842 11.33 -38.49 -14.11
CA LYS A 842 12.25 -37.67 -13.30
C LYS A 842 13.69 -38.19 -13.32
N GLY A 843 13.87 -39.47 -13.46
CA GLY A 843 15.19 -40.13 -13.63
C GLY A 843 15.89 -39.70 -14.92
N ASP A 844 15.18 -39.57 -16.02
CA ASP A 844 15.74 -39.15 -17.31
C ASP A 844 16.15 -37.67 -17.34
N LYS A 845 15.39 -36.78 -16.66
CA LYS A 845 15.76 -35.37 -16.51
C LYS A 845 17.03 -35.16 -15.69
N THR A 846 17.33 -36.02 -14.72
CA THR A 846 18.55 -35.93 -13.93
C THR A 846 19.78 -36.40 -14.69
N LYS A 847 19.65 -37.34 -15.64
CA LYS A 847 20.73 -37.75 -16.55
C LYS A 847 21.04 -36.67 -17.61
N ALA A 848 20.02 -35.98 -18.13
CA ALA A 848 20.21 -34.88 -19.06
C ALA A 848 20.92 -33.65 -18.44
N LYS A 849 20.62 -33.32 -17.17
CA LYS A 849 21.29 -32.21 -16.45
C LYS A 849 22.76 -32.53 -16.08
N LYS A 850 23.15 -33.80 -15.91
CA LYS A 850 24.55 -34.16 -15.63
C LYS A 850 25.46 -34.20 -16.88
N ARG A 851 24.91 -34.25 -18.11
CA ARG A 851 25.69 -34.20 -19.36
C ARG A 851 25.96 -32.77 -19.87
N ALA A 852 25.20 -31.78 -19.43
CA ALA A 852 25.30 -30.38 -19.87
C ALA A 852 26.56 -29.62 -19.42
N PRO A 853 27.17 -29.84 -18.24
CA PRO A 853 28.37 -29.10 -17.83
C PRO A 853 29.64 -29.44 -18.62
N ALA A 854 29.77 -30.66 -19.19
CA ALA A 854 30.98 -31.07 -19.92
C ALA A 854 31.12 -30.43 -21.32
N LYS A 855 30.01 -30.15 -22.00
CA LYS A 855 30.03 -29.47 -23.32
C LYS A 855 30.31 -27.97 -23.22
N LYS A 856 29.93 -27.30 -22.11
CA LYS A 856 30.20 -25.87 -21.94
C LYS A 856 31.67 -25.57 -21.58
N LYS A 857 32.40 -26.49 -20.93
CA LYS A 857 33.82 -26.29 -20.64
C LYS A 857 34.71 -26.49 -21.89
N ALA A 858 34.31 -27.36 -22.80
CA ALA A 858 35.04 -27.56 -24.06
C ALA A 858 34.82 -26.42 -25.07
N ALA A 859 33.63 -25.88 -25.15
CA ALA A 859 33.32 -24.73 -26.00
C ALA A 859 33.97 -23.41 -25.50
N LYS A 860 34.10 -23.23 -24.17
CA LYS A 860 34.76 -22.05 -23.61
C LYS A 860 36.30 -22.10 -23.77
N LYS A 861 36.92 -23.32 -23.81
CA LYS A 861 38.34 -23.47 -24.08
C LYS A 861 38.69 -23.28 -25.59
N LYS A 862 37.77 -23.62 -26.52
CA LYS A 862 37.92 -23.38 -27.96
C LYS A 862 37.69 -21.88 -28.31
N ALA A 863 36.80 -21.18 -27.63
CA ALA A 863 36.57 -19.74 -27.83
C ALA A 863 37.70 -18.87 -27.26
N ALA A 864 38.30 -19.29 -26.13
CA ALA A 864 39.45 -18.61 -25.55
C ALA A 864 40.75 -18.80 -26.41
N LYS A 865 40.93 -19.97 -27.02
CA LYS A 865 42.07 -20.23 -27.92
C LYS A 865 41.91 -19.51 -29.27
N LYS A 866 40.70 -19.28 -29.74
CA LYS A 866 40.43 -18.49 -30.96
C LYS A 866 40.58 -17.00 -30.76
N LYS A 867 40.37 -16.48 -29.51
CA LYS A 867 40.59 -15.09 -29.15
C LYS A 867 42.07 -14.75 -28.89
N ALA A 868 42.87 -15.72 -28.47
CA ALA A 868 44.32 -15.54 -28.33
C ALA A 868 45.03 -15.54 -29.72
N ALA A 869 44.61 -16.39 -30.64
CA ALA A 869 45.16 -16.42 -32.01
C ALA A 869 44.76 -15.20 -32.83
N ALA A 870 43.57 -14.61 -32.59
CA ALA A 870 43.13 -13.37 -33.25
C ALA A 870 43.84 -12.08 -32.70
N LYS A 871 44.41 -12.15 -31.51
CA LYS A 871 45.16 -11.05 -30.90
C LYS A 871 46.63 -11.04 -31.33
N GLU A 872 47.22 -12.19 -31.74
CA GLU A 872 48.56 -12.29 -32.31
C GLU A 872 48.59 -11.83 -33.78
N VAL A 873 47.54 -12.07 -34.55
CA VAL A 873 47.43 -11.60 -35.95
C VAL A 873 47.14 -10.10 -36.06
N ALA A 874 46.53 -9.46 -35.04
CA ALA A 874 46.29 -8.00 -35.01
C ALA A 874 47.53 -7.20 -34.56
N ALA A 875 48.50 -7.82 -33.91
CA ALA A 875 49.72 -7.15 -33.45
C ALA A 875 50.83 -7.13 -34.52
N GLU A 876 50.73 -7.94 -35.59
CA GLU A 876 51.67 -7.95 -36.70
C GLU A 876 51.28 -7.05 -37.89
N THR A 877 50.09 -6.42 -37.87
CA THR A 877 49.60 -5.54 -38.93
C THR A 877 49.67 -4.05 -38.61
N GLU A 878 50.08 -3.66 -37.38
CA GLU A 878 50.22 -2.25 -36.99
C GLU A 878 51.67 -1.73 -36.96
N ALA A 879 52.64 -2.51 -37.48
CA ALA A 879 54.06 -2.13 -37.47
C ALA A 879 54.61 -1.64 -38.81
N SER A 880 53.79 -1.29 -39.78
CA SER A 880 54.25 -0.81 -41.09
C SER A 880 53.32 0.26 -41.61
N ILE A 881 53.49 1.47 -41.21
CA ILE A 881 53.35 2.74 -42.02
C ILE A 881 53.70 3.88 -41.06
N ILE A 882 54.94 4.45 -41.27
CA ILE A 882 55.42 5.70 -40.66
C ILE A 882 55.79 6.65 -41.81
N GLN A 883 55.12 7.81 -41.79
CA GLN A 883 55.59 9.20 -42.16
C GLN A 883 55.92 9.56 -43.59
N PRO A 884 56.15 10.88 -43.89
CA PRO A 884 55.42 12.08 -43.49
C PRO A 884 55.10 13.01 -44.69
N GLU A 885 54.48 14.16 -44.53
CA GLU A 885 54.94 15.49 -45.00
C GLU A 885 53.80 16.56 -45.04
N THR A 886 53.97 17.54 -44.27
CA THR A 886 54.03 19.00 -44.46
C THR A 886 52.99 19.70 -45.34
N SER A 887 52.30 20.70 -44.84
CA SER A 887 52.47 22.14 -44.96
C SER A 887 51.18 22.92 -44.76
N VAL A 888 51.31 24.01 -43.95
CA VAL A 888 50.39 25.13 -43.76
C VAL A 888 50.54 26.08 -44.99
N PRO A 889 49.58 26.99 -45.36
CA PRO A 889 49.30 28.17 -44.53
C PRO A 889 47.87 28.78 -44.62
N ALA A 890 47.54 29.41 -43.54
CA ALA A 890 47.01 30.78 -43.25
C ALA A 890 45.92 31.43 -44.13
N ASP A 891 45.07 32.09 -43.37
CA ASP A 891 44.43 33.42 -43.55
C ASP A 891 43.00 33.50 -44.15
N SER A 892 42.08 33.93 -43.33
CA SER A 892 41.53 35.27 -43.32
C SER A 892 40.32 35.45 -42.36
N GLN A 893 40.51 36.46 -41.52
CA GLN A 893 39.49 37.11 -40.69
C GLN A 893 38.27 37.56 -41.49
N ILE A 894 37.14 37.68 -40.82
CA ILE A 894 36.25 38.85 -40.73
C ILE A 894 35.16 38.57 -39.67
N ASP A 895 35.12 39.41 -38.67
CA ASP A 895 34.11 39.72 -37.67
C ASP A 895 33.38 41.00 -38.11
N PRO A 896 32.43 41.53 -37.36
CA PRO A 896 31.04 41.20 -37.06
C PRO A 896 30.05 42.29 -37.58
N GLN A 897 28.73 42.09 -37.36
CA GLN A 897 27.78 43.19 -37.05
C GLN A 897 26.35 42.63 -36.73
N GLU A 898 25.92 42.95 -35.55
CA GLU A 898 24.64 43.57 -35.12
C GLU A 898 23.47 43.64 -36.09
N ASN A 899 22.29 43.24 -35.61
CA ASN A 899 21.12 44.12 -35.41
C ASN A 899 19.91 43.34 -34.81
N THR A 900 19.57 43.66 -33.62
CA THR A 900 18.33 44.23 -33.02
C THR A 900 17.00 44.09 -33.77
N GLU A 901 15.99 43.78 -32.94
CA GLU A 901 14.55 44.15 -32.91
C GLU A 901 13.56 43.41 -33.87
N GLN A 902 12.74 42.56 -33.40
CA GLN A 902 11.40 42.86 -32.88
C GLN A 902 10.85 41.70 -32.05
#